data_1554f6fa91fce308155ff81abe2f6e57
#
_entry.id   1554f6fa91fce308155ff81abe2f6e57
#
_cell.length_a   1.000
_cell.length_b   1.000
_cell.length_c   1.000
_cell.angle_alpha   90.00
_cell.angle_beta   90.00
_cell.angle_gamma   90.00
#
_symmetry.space_group_name_H-M   'P 1'
#
loop_
_entity.id
_entity.type
_entity.pdbx_description
1 polymer ?
#
loop_
_entity_poly.entity_id
_entity_poly.type
_entity_poly.pdbx_seq_one_letter_code
_entity_poly.pdbx_strand_id
1 'polypeptide(L)'
;LKDASAAAIYGSRAANGVIIVTTKKGTKGPMKVNVSVKETLEWSPKFDLMNAAEYIKYNDIAYNEAIKDGIATVNSTQKHSQYDTNWQDEVLKTALVQDYNVSLSGGGDSGSYFVSAGYYNNDGVSYGNTFDRYSFRVNTQGKKGWFSFGENLAYSLTNTDPNQTNTYNDFLRMMPTIPIYDENNPGGYGYGDAAKYNTFGVNPIAREDLEYRHFRQNRLNGSLWLEFKPFEFLSYKFNGGIDLYFYENSWFRGEGNWTQNQEHRDPESQKARDNTYNMLIEHTLNFNKDFGKHHVDAVVGTTYQHHEWEGLWASRLNFPMTGNGDYFTVLNAGQSNQQNSNSISENAMISYLGRANYVYDDKYYLTATFRRDGTSRLAKENRWGNFPSFSGAWRISKEEFFDVPWINDLKIRGNWGRLGNSSIGDWDYIGTINQSIVTVFGGAIVPGSTQVKLVNAGLVWETKETVNVGFDASFLNQRLTVSAEYYNSKTSDVLAETPIAISTGNQGGSPWKNAASLRNKGFEFTFGWKDQISGFKYSALLNVTTMDNEVLSLGRDGSERNFIDSGQARTEPGRSLAEFYLRKTDGIFRTQEEIDNYVTKGNHVPGPNEDKVPAGTPIMIEGKRPQLGDVKYLDLNDDGQITDIDRDYCGSPWAKMQMSLVLNAEWKNFDFSMMWNGQFGNKIYNVSRWQGRLFADNSNYIRFEKGEEPYQVNPNSNTPRIIYGDFRNSRDADRFLENGSYFRMKNISIGYNFKQKWLTNLGVEKLRLFATGSNLITITGYSGLDPDFKGANSVWNSGTDSFAYPNTRSVMFGLDLTF
;
A
#
# COMPACT_ATOMS: atom_id res chain seq x y z
N LEU A 1 -9.29 15.87 5.36
CA LEU A 1 -9.51 16.27 6.77
C LEU A 1 -8.62 15.40 7.65
N LYS A 2 -7.72 16.00 8.43
CA LYS A 2 -6.78 15.31 9.32
C LYS A 2 -7.19 15.44 10.79
N ASP A 3 -7.75 16.63 11.17
CA ASP A 3 -8.09 16.96 12.55
C ASP A 3 -9.26 16.13 13.05
N ALA A 4 -9.16 15.64 14.28
CA ALA A 4 -10.22 14.84 14.88
C ALA A 4 -11.56 15.61 14.95
N SER A 5 -11.54 16.93 15.20
CA SER A 5 -12.77 17.75 15.23
C SER A 5 -13.44 17.89 13.88
N ALA A 6 -12.65 18.01 12.79
CA ALA A 6 -13.18 18.07 11.42
C ALA A 6 -13.64 16.67 10.93
N ALA A 7 -12.95 15.61 11.32
CA ALA A 7 -13.22 14.23 10.93
C ALA A 7 -14.38 13.58 11.73
N ALA A 8 -14.68 14.06 12.94
CA ALA A 8 -15.63 13.43 13.86
C ALA A 8 -17.04 13.21 13.29
N ILE A 9 -17.51 14.11 12.42
CA ILE A 9 -18.83 13.96 11.78
C ILE A 9 -18.92 12.75 10.85
N TYR A 10 -17.78 12.29 10.29
CA TYR A 10 -17.71 11.14 9.37
C TYR A 10 -17.59 9.79 10.09
N GLY A 11 -17.47 9.80 11.43
CA GLY A 11 -17.54 8.60 12.27
C GLY A 11 -16.24 7.82 12.39
N SER A 12 -16.38 6.59 12.88
CA SER A 12 -15.28 5.68 13.22
C SER A 12 -14.34 5.36 12.04
N ARG A 13 -14.81 5.44 10.81
CA ARG A 13 -13.95 5.28 9.61
C ARG A 13 -12.98 6.43 9.39
N ALA A 14 -13.19 7.56 10.04
CA ALA A 14 -12.38 8.77 9.89
C ALA A 14 -11.12 8.80 10.78
N ALA A 15 -10.85 7.75 11.59
CA ALA A 15 -9.69 7.69 12.48
C ALA A 15 -8.34 7.87 11.73
N ASN A 16 -8.26 7.45 10.47
CA ASN A 16 -7.08 7.60 9.60
C ASN A 16 -7.16 8.83 8.66
N GLY A 17 -8.14 9.72 8.88
CA GLY A 17 -8.40 10.90 8.06
C GLY A 17 -9.53 10.69 7.04
N VAL A 18 -9.94 11.79 6.38
CA VAL A 18 -11.05 11.78 5.41
C VAL A 18 -10.61 12.48 4.12
N ILE A 19 -10.78 11.79 2.99
CA ILE A 19 -10.64 12.35 1.64
C ILE A 19 -12.04 12.61 1.10
N ILE A 20 -12.39 13.87 0.86
CA ILE A 20 -13.68 14.26 0.30
C ILE A 20 -13.54 14.42 -1.21
N VAL A 21 -14.29 13.62 -1.97
CA VAL A 21 -14.36 13.72 -3.43
C VAL A 21 -15.71 14.32 -3.82
N THR A 22 -15.68 15.48 -4.46
CA THR A 22 -16.88 16.12 -5.01
C THR A 22 -16.93 15.85 -6.52
N THR A 23 -17.95 15.13 -6.97
CA THR A 23 -18.13 14.84 -8.40
C THR A 23 -18.58 16.08 -9.17
N LYS A 24 -18.26 16.12 -10.49
CA LYS A 24 -18.74 17.17 -11.38
C LYS A 24 -20.27 17.18 -11.39
N LYS A 25 -20.84 18.38 -11.35
CA LYS A 25 -22.28 18.65 -11.42
C LYS A 25 -22.59 19.53 -12.63
N GLY A 26 -23.83 19.52 -13.09
CA GLY A 26 -24.31 20.49 -14.05
C GLY A 26 -24.32 21.90 -13.45
N THR A 27 -24.05 22.90 -14.26
CA THR A 27 -24.12 24.31 -13.90
C THR A 27 -25.20 25.00 -14.72
N LYS A 28 -25.77 26.12 -14.19
CA LYS A 28 -26.69 26.94 -14.93
C LYS A 28 -26.02 27.46 -16.22
N GLY A 29 -26.66 27.28 -17.35
CA GLY A 29 -26.16 27.69 -18.65
C GLY A 29 -26.58 26.74 -19.79
N PRO A 30 -26.22 27.08 -21.03
CA PRO A 30 -26.47 26.22 -22.17
C PRO A 30 -25.76 24.87 -22.01
N MET A 31 -26.21 23.90 -22.78
CA MET A 31 -25.57 22.57 -22.82
C MET A 31 -24.12 22.70 -23.31
N LYS A 32 -23.18 22.10 -22.55
CA LYS A 32 -21.78 21.99 -22.94
C LYS A 32 -21.41 20.54 -23.13
N VAL A 33 -20.69 20.26 -24.20
CA VAL A 33 -20.10 18.94 -24.49
C VAL A 33 -18.60 19.04 -24.26
N ASN A 34 -18.05 18.15 -23.40
CA ASN A 34 -16.61 18.07 -23.20
C ASN A 34 -16.13 16.72 -23.69
N VAL A 35 -15.06 16.72 -24.49
CA VAL A 35 -14.36 15.52 -24.96
C VAL A 35 -12.92 15.61 -24.48
N SER A 36 -12.45 14.55 -23.79
CA SER A 36 -11.08 14.40 -23.32
C SER A 36 -10.48 13.13 -23.87
N VAL A 37 -9.33 13.23 -24.52
CA VAL A 37 -8.57 12.12 -25.10
C VAL A 37 -7.17 12.17 -24.52
N LYS A 38 -6.69 11.06 -23.94
CA LYS A 38 -5.34 10.96 -23.38
C LYS A 38 -4.72 9.63 -23.79
N GLU A 39 -3.50 9.72 -24.30
CA GLU A 39 -2.65 8.58 -24.63
C GLU A 39 -1.39 8.65 -23.81
N THR A 40 -1.06 7.57 -23.10
CA THR A 40 0.08 7.51 -22.21
C THR A 40 0.99 6.36 -22.56
N LEU A 41 2.28 6.63 -22.69
CA LEU A 41 3.32 5.61 -22.73
C LEU A 41 3.87 5.42 -21.33
N GLU A 42 3.85 4.17 -20.88
CA GLU A 42 4.22 3.78 -19.50
C GLU A 42 5.27 2.68 -19.52
N TRP A 43 6.29 2.79 -18.66
CA TRP A 43 7.37 1.78 -18.54
C TRP A 43 7.84 1.63 -17.08
N SER A 44 8.33 0.45 -16.76
CA SER A 44 8.89 0.12 -15.46
C SER A 44 10.38 0.41 -15.38
N PRO A 45 10.92 0.85 -14.21
CA PRO A 45 12.36 0.76 -13.96
C PRO A 45 12.81 -0.71 -13.98
N LYS A 46 14.10 -0.93 -14.26
CA LYS A 46 14.72 -2.25 -14.42
C LYS A 46 15.95 -2.40 -13.55
N PHE A 47 16.24 -3.64 -13.10
CA PHE A 47 17.52 -3.97 -12.49
C PHE A 47 18.62 -4.10 -13.56
N ASP A 48 19.86 -3.87 -13.18
CA ASP A 48 21.01 -4.24 -13.99
C ASP A 48 21.41 -5.70 -13.65
N LEU A 49 20.86 -6.66 -14.42
CA LEU A 49 21.07 -8.09 -14.20
C LEU A 49 22.31 -8.59 -14.94
N MET A 50 22.92 -9.67 -14.44
CA MET A 50 24.03 -10.34 -15.11
C MET A 50 23.55 -11.02 -16.39
N ASN A 51 24.36 -10.94 -17.45
CA ASN A 51 24.21 -11.78 -18.64
C ASN A 51 24.76 -13.20 -18.37
N ALA A 52 24.56 -14.13 -19.29
CA ALA A 52 24.98 -15.53 -19.10
C ALA A 52 26.50 -15.68 -18.86
N ALA A 53 27.34 -14.91 -19.56
CA ALA A 53 28.79 -15.00 -19.39
C ALA A 53 29.24 -14.51 -18.00
N GLU A 54 28.68 -13.42 -17.52
CA GLU A 54 28.93 -12.92 -16.17
C GLU A 54 28.39 -13.87 -15.10
N TYR A 55 27.17 -14.37 -15.31
CA TYR A 55 26.54 -15.35 -14.43
C TYR A 55 27.42 -16.61 -14.29
N ILE A 56 27.84 -17.23 -15.39
CA ILE A 56 28.69 -18.43 -15.41
C ILE A 56 29.99 -18.17 -14.64
N LYS A 57 30.66 -17.03 -14.90
CA LYS A 57 31.90 -16.66 -14.22
C LYS A 57 31.75 -16.64 -12.70
N TYR A 58 30.73 -15.98 -12.17
CA TYR A 58 30.55 -15.84 -10.72
C TYR A 58 29.98 -17.13 -10.11
N ASN A 59 29.12 -17.85 -10.83
CA ASN A 59 28.59 -19.14 -10.40
C ASN A 59 29.72 -20.17 -10.27
N ASP A 60 30.68 -20.22 -11.22
CA ASP A 60 31.86 -21.07 -11.12
C ASP A 60 32.75 -20.74 -9.91
N ILE A 61 32.91 -19.46 -9.58
CA ILE A 61 33.63 -19.03 -8.38
C ILE A 61 32.93 -19.58 -7.13
N ALA A 62 31.59 -19.41 -7.04
CA ALA A 62 30.81 -19.88 -5.90
C ALA A 62 30.86 -21.39 -5.70
N TYR A 63 30.78 -22.18 -6.79
CA TYR A 63 30.94 -23.66 -6.74
C TYR A 63 32.35 -24.11 -6.35
N ASN A 64 33.38 -23.45 -6.90
CA ASN A 64 34.77 -23.76 -6.56
C ASN A 64 35.04 -23.49 -5.07
N GLU A 65 34.49 -22.45 -4.49
CA GLU A 65 34.58 -22.20 -3.05
C GLU A 65 33.78 -23.22 -2.24
N ALA A 66 32.59 -23.60 -2.69
CA ALA A 66 31.80 -24.66 -2.05
C ALA A 66 32.51 -26.04 -2.04
N ILE A 67 33.25 -26.37 -3.10
CA ILE A 67 34.06 -27.58 -3.16
C ILE A 67 35.23 -27.52 -2.16
N LYS A 68 35.92 -26.37 -2.08
CA LYS A 68 37.01 -26.17 -1.09
C LYS A 68 36.50 -26.32 0.35
N ASP A 69 35.30 -25.80 0.62
CA ASP A 69 34.68 -25.87 1.95
C ASP A 69 33.97 -27.21 2.23
N GLY A 70 34.01 -28.17 1.28
CA GLY A 70 33.39 -29.50 1.40
C GLY A 70 31.86 -29.50 1.36
N ILE A 71 31.24 -28.42 0.83
CA ILE A 71 29.77 -28.26 0.73
C ILE A 71 29.28 -28.91 -0.57
N ALA A 72 29.96 -28.68 -1.70
CA ALA A 72 29.64 -29.27 -2.99
C ALA A 72 30.68 -30.32 -3.42
N THR A 73 30.25 -31.32 -4.17
CA THR A 73 31.12 -32.41 -4.70
C THR A 73 31.32 -32.31 -6.21
N VAL A 74 30.56 -31.48 -6.89
CA VAL A 74 30.57 -31.31 -8.35
C VAL A 74 30.67 -29.82 -8.73
N ASN A 75 31.28 -29.56 -9.89
CA ASN A 75 31.36 -28.23 -10.46
C ASN A 75 30.00 -27.75 -10.98
N SER A 76 29.85 -26.43 -11.17
CA SER A 76 28.72 -25.84 -11.85
C SER A 76 28.50 -26.42 -13.26
N THR A 77 27.26 -26.72 -13.59
CA THR A 77 26.84 -27.16 -14.94
C THR A 77 26.52 -26.01 -15.88
N GLN A 78 26.48 -24.75 -15.37
CA GLN A 78 26.03 -23.60 -16.13
C GLN A 78 26.92 -23.25 -17.33
N LYS A 79 28.21 -23.54 -17.26
CA LYS A 79 29.20 -23.26 -18.34
C LYS A 79 28.92 -23.97 -19.66
N HIS A 80 28.00 -24.91 -19.66
CA HIS A 80 27.61 -25.65 -20.88
C HIS A 80 26.38 -25.04 -21.57
N SER A 81 25.80 -23.98 -21.03
CA SER A 81 24.67 -23.29 -21.64
C SER A 81 25.10 -22.47 -22.87
N GLN A 82 24.27 -22.52 -23.91
CA GLN A 82 24.38 -21.70 -25.11
C GLN A 82 23.40 -20.50 -25.11
N TYR A 83 22.59 -20.36 -24.08
CA TYR A 83 21.54 -19.35 -23.98
C TYR A 83 22.03 -18.14 -23.19
N ASP A 84 21.48 -16.96 -23.52
CA ASP A 84 21.66 -15.69 -22.81
C ASP A 84 20.35 -14.92 -22.80
N THR A 85 19.41 -15.39 -21.97
CA THR A 85 18.05 -14.87 -21.88
C THR A 85 18.00 -13.71 -20.90
N ASN A 86 17.65 -12.52 -21.39
CA ASN A 86 17.33 -11.39 -20.51
C ASN A 86 15.85 -11.46 -20.10
N TRP A 87 15.56 -12.23 -19.05
CA TRP A 87 14.20 -12.47 -18.56
C TRP A 87 13.41 -11.19 -18.26
N GLN A 88 14.10 -10.13 -17.83
CA GLN A 88 13.48 -8.85 -17.54
C GLN A 88 12.98 -8.15 -18.81
N ASP A 89 13.73 -8.21 -19.91
CA ASP A 89 13.34 -7.62 -21.19
C ASP A 89 12.25 -8.42 -21.90
N GLU A 90 12.17 -9.74 -21.66
CA GLU A 90 11.10 -10.59 -22.19
C GLU A 90 9.75 -10.34 -21.51
N VAL A 91 9.76 -9.93 -20.25
CA VAL A 91 8.54 -9.74 -19.45
C VAL A 91 8.08 -8.29 -19.40
N LEU A 92 9.02 -7.32 -19.37
CA LEU A 92 8.70 -5.90 -19.20
C LEU A 92 8.67 -5.18 -20.54
N LYS A 93 7.52 -4.59 -20.88
CA LYS A 93 7.28 -3.81 -22.10
C LYS A 93 6.94 -2.35 -21.81
N THR A 94 7.02 -1.50 -22.82
CA THR A 94 6.36 -0.19 -22.79
C THR A 94 4.90 -0.38 -23.08
N ALA A 95 4.02 -0.02 -22.14
CA ALA A 95 2.58 -0.13 -22.24
C ALA A 95 1.95 1.13 -22.81
N LEU A 96 0.87 0.96 -23.58
CA LEU A 96 -0.02 2.04 -23.99
C LEU A 96 -1.21 2.09 -23.01
N VAL A 97 -1.48 3.29 -22.49
CA VAL A 97 -2.67 3.56 -21.66
C VAL A 97 -3.54 4.58 -22.39
N GLN A 98 -4.81 4.25 -22.57
CA GLN A 98 -5.81 5.05 -23.26
C GLN A 98 -6.90 5.49 -22.29
N ASP A 99 -7.23 6.80 -22.22
CA ASP A 99 -8.29 7.36 -21.37
C ASP A 99 -9.14 8.34 -22.19
N TYR A 100 -10.33 7.89 -22.55
CA TYR A 100 -11.30 8.66 -23.35
C TYR A 100 -12.52 8.96 -22.51
N ASN A 101 -12.94 10.23 -22.48
CA ASN A 101 -14.10 10.66 -21.73
C ASN A 101 -14.92 11.68 -22.54
N VAL A 102 -16.22 11.46 -22.58
CA VAL A 102 -17.20 12.42 -23.12
C VAL A 102 -18.16 12.78 -22.01
N SER A 103 -18.44 14.09 -21.84
CA SER A 103 -19.43 14.53 -20.88
C SER A 103 -20.31 15.65 -21.40
N LEU A 104 -21.57 15.63 -20.95
CA LEU A 104 -22.62 16.61 -21.23
C LEU A 104 -23.03 17.29 -19.92
N SER A 105 -23.09 18.61 -19.89
CA SER A 105 -23.54 19.34 -18.71
C SER A 105 -24.34 20.56 -19.08
N GLY A 106 -25.33 20.92 -18.25
CA GLY A 106 -26.15 22.09 -18.46
C GLY A 106 -27.17 22.26 -17.34
N GLY A 107 -27.98 23.32 -17.45
CA GLY A 107 -29.03 23.55 -16.46
C GLY A 107 -29.71 24.90 -16.58
N GLY A 108 -30.79 25.04 -15.84
CA GLY A 108 -31.58 26.27 -15.67
C GLY A 108 -31.76 26.70 -14.22
N ASP A 109 -32.72 27.57 -13.96
CA ASP A 109 -33.00 28.03 -12.58
C ASP A 109 -33.55 26.95 -11.67
N SER A 110 -34.21 25.93 -12.22
CA SER A 110 -34.90 24.87 -11.47
C SER A 110 -34.12 23.58 -11.36
N GLY A 111 -33.01 23.42 -12.08
CA GLY A 111 -32.20 22.20 -12.01
C GLY A 111 -31.05 22.18 -12.99
N SER A 112 -30.15 21.22 -12.77
CA SER A 112 -28.99 21.00 -13.62
C SER A 112 -28.69 19.51 -13.75
N TYR A 113 -27.98 19.16 -14.81
CA TYR A 113 -27.58 17.80 -15.13
C TYR A 113 -26.13 17.71 -15.59
N PHE A 114 -25.51 16.57 -15.30
CA PHE A 114 -24.21 16.14 -15.78
C PHE A 114 -24.30 14.67 -16.17
N VAL A 115 -23.90 14.34 -17.38
CA VAL A 115 -23.83 12.95 -17.88
C VAL A 115 -22.45 12.73 -18.46
N SER A 116 -21.83 11.59 -18.17
CA SER A 116 -20.55 11.23 -18.79
C SER A 116 -20.44 9.76 -19.11
N ALA A 117 -19.70 9.46 -20.20
CA ALA A 117 -19.27 8.13 -20.57
C ALA A 117 -17.74 8.13 -20.73
N GLY A 118 -17.09 7.08 -20.27
CA GLY A 118 -15.64 6.96 -20.33
C GLY A 118 -15.20 5.55 -20.67
N TYR A 119 -14.09 5.45 -21.40
CA TYR A 119 -13.35 4.24 -21.69
C TYR A 119 -11.91 4.42 -21.21
N TYR A 120 -11.39 3.43 -20.48
CA TYR A 120 -10.01 3.38 -20.03
C TYR A 120 -9.44 1.99 -20.33
N ASN A 121 -8.28 1.95 -20.99
CA ASN A 121 -7.52 0.73 -21.24
C ASN A 121 -6.07 0.90 -20.76
N ASN A 122 -5.48 -0.14 -20.19
CA ASN A 122 -4.07 -0.23 -19.84
C ASN A 122 -3.55 -1.63 -20.17
N ASP A 123 -2.67 -1.71 -21.17
CA ASP A 123 -2.05 -2.97 -21.59
C ASP A 123 -1.01 -3.51 -20.58
N GLY A 124 -0.78 -2.81 -19.46
CA GLY A 124 0.18 -3.18 -18.43
C GLY A 124 1.63 -3.24 -18.92
N VAL A 125 2.57 -2.88 -18.04
CA VAL A 125 4.02 -2.93 -18.35
C VAL A 125 4.61 -4.33 -18.22
N SER A 126 3.84 -5.29 -17.70
CA SER A 126 4.24 -6.68 -17.53
C SER A 126 3.47 -7.58 -18.49
N TYR A 127 4.14 -8.59 -19.05
CA TYR A 127 3.53 -9.60 -19.92
C TYR A 127 2.30 -10.23 -19.26
N GLY A 128 1.21 -10.42 -20.02
CA GLY A 128 -0.04 -11.03 -19.54
C GLY A 128 -0.96 -10.10 -18.73
N ASN A 129 -0.51 -8.91 -18.33
CA ASN A 129 -1.33 -8.00 -17.51
C ASN A 129 -2.10 -7.02 -18.38
N THR A 130 -3.46 -7.03 -18.26
CA THR A 130 -4.33 -6.09 -18.95
C THR A 130 -5.44 -5.58 -18.04
N PHE A 131 -5.92 -4.38 -18.31
CA PHE A 131 -7.05 -3.79 -17.60
C PHE A 131 -7.86 -2.91 -18.53
N ASP A 132 -9.17 -3.12 -18.61
CA ASP A 132 -10.07 -2.19 -19.29
C ASP A 132 -11.28 -1.82 -18.41
N ARG A 133 -11.80 -0.60 -18.61
CA ARG A 133 -12.95 -0.10 -17.87
C ARG A 133 -13.86 0.75 -18.76
N TYR A 134 -15.13 0.40 -18.79
CA TYR A 134 -16.22 1.20 -19.32
C TYR A 134 -16.95 1.87 -18.14
N SER A 135 -17.21 3.16 -18.21
CA SER A 135 -17.88 3.89 -17.13
C SER A 135 -18.97 4.80 -17.66
N PHE A 136 -20.07 4.88 -16.94
CA PHE A 136 -21.18 5.77 -17.21
C PHE A 136 -21.62 6.45 -15.93
N ARG A 137 -21.91 7.77 -15.99
CA ARG A 137 -22.37 8.52 -14.82
C ARG A 137 -23.46 9.50 -15.20
N VAL A 138 -24.47 9.59 -14.34
CA VAL A 138 -25.52 10.62 -14.37
C VAL A 138 -25.53 11.30 -13.01
N ASN A 139 -25.68 12.63 -13.02
CA ASN A 139 -25.85 13.43 -11.80
C ASN A 139 -26.84 14.54 -12.13
N THR A 140 -28.03 14.49 -11.53
CA THR A 140 -29.03 15.54 -11.69
C THR A 140 -29.42 16.14 -10.34
N GLN A 141 -29.84 17.37 -10.35
CA GLN A 141 -30.42 18.04 -9.19
C GLN A 141 -31.51 19.00 -9.61
N GLY A 142 -32.53 19.11 -8.77
CA GLY A 142 -33.66 20.01 -8.98
C GLY A 142 -34.10 20.69 -7.72
N LYS A 143 -34.74 21.89 -7.89
CA LYS A 143 -35.28 22.68 -6.79
C LYS A 143 -36.62 23.29 -7.18
N LYS A 144 -37.61 23.20 -6.27
CA LYS A 144 -38.88 23.82 -6.42
C LYS A 144 -39.38 24.38 -5.06
N GLY A 145 -39.28 25.71 -4.89
CA GLY A 145 -39.60 26.34 -3.62
C GLY A 145 -38.72 25.86 -2.47
N TRP A 146 -39.32 25.30 -1.45
CA TRP A 146 -38.67 24.75 -0.23
C TRP A 146 -38.19 23.31 -0.36
N PHE A 147 -38.44 22.67 -1.52
CA PHE A 147 -38.02 21.29 -1.81
C PHE A 147 -36.87 21.23 -2.81
N SER A 148 -35.84 20.47 -2.51
CA SER A 148 -34.74 20.16 -3.42
C SER A 148 -34.49 18.68 -3.44
N PHE A 149 -34.03 18.14 -4.56
CA PHE A 149 -33.63 16.75 -4.69
C PHE A 149 -32.42 16.62 -5.63
N GLY A 150 -31.74 15.51 -5.56
CA GLY A 150 -30.73 15.17 -6.53
C GLY A 150 -30.33 13.71 -6.41
N GLU A 151 -29.82 13.18 -7.52
CA GLU A 151 -29.24 11.85 -7.58
C GLU A 151 -27.85 11.92 -8.19
N ASN A 152 -27.08 10.88 -7.89
CA ASN A 152 -25.80 10.58 -8.52
C ASN A 152 -25.76 9.07 -8.73
N LEU A 153 -25.73 8.66 -9.98
CA LEU A 153 -25.65 7.25 -10.37
C LEU A 153 -24.41 7.04 -11.22
N ALA A 154 -23.59 6.08 -10.86
CA ALA A 154 -22.39 5.69 -11.59
C ALA A 154 -22.38 4.17 -11.77
N TYR A 155 -22.19 3.74 -13.00
CA TYR A 155 -21.98 2.34 -13.36
C TYR A 155 -20.61 2.17 -13.98
N SER A 156 -19.92 1.09 -13.64
CA SER A 156 -18.69 0.69 -14.33
C SER A 156 -18.63 -0.82 -14.52
N LEU A 157 -18.12 -1.20 -15.69
CA LEU A 157 -17.70 -2.56 -16.02
C LEU A 157 -16.18 -2.54 -16.14
N THR A 158 -15.49 -3.40 -15.40
CA THR A 158 -14.05 -3.60 -15.55
C THR A 158 -13.74 -5.06 -15.90
N ASN A 159 -12.77 -5.25 -16.77
CA ASN A 159 -12.14 -6.53 -17.04
C ASN A 159 -10.65 -6.41 -16.68
N THR A 160 -10.08 -7.44 -16.07
CA THR A 160 -8.68 -7.46 -15.67
C THR A 160 -8.12 -8.87 -15.86
N ASP A 161 -7.01 -8.96 -16.58
CA ASP A 161 -6.17 -10.15 -16.61
C ASP A 161 -4.92 -9.81 -15.78
N PRO A 162 -4.85 -10.24 -14.49
CA PRO A 162 -3.71 -9.92 -13.63
C PRO A 162 -2.56 -10.89 -13.90
N ASN A 163 -1.33 -10.45 -13.61
CA ASN A 163 -0.22 -11.39 -13.52
C ASN A 163 -0.50 -12.50 -12.50
N GLN A 164 -0.09 -13.72 -12.81
CA GLN A 164 -0.33 -14.89 -11.96
C GLN A 164 0.61 -14.92 -10.75
N THR A 165 1.72 -14.19 -10.81
CA THR A 165 2.74 -14.17 -9.77
C THR A 165 3.35 -12.80 -9.54
N ASN A 166 4.31 -12.77 -8.59
CA ASN A 166 5.24 -11.65 -8.47
C ASN A 166 6.30 -11.73 -9.58
N THR A 167 5.96 -11.18 -10.73
CA THR A 167 6.79 -11.16 -11.93
C THR A 167 8.21 -10.60 -11.67
N TYR A 168 8.35 -9.63 -10.77
CA TYR A 168 9.64 -9.05 -10.39
C TYR A 168 10.52 -10.02 -9.61
N ASN A 169 9.94 -10.87 -8.77
CA ASN A 169 10.66 -11.97 -8.14
C ASN A 169 11.09 -13.03 -9.17
N ASP A 170 10.19 -13.36 -10.09
CA ASP A 170 10.41 -14.47 -11.03
C ASP A 170 11.52 -14.14 -12.04
N PHE A 171 11.51 -12.98 -12.70
CA PHE A 171 12.57 -12.65 -13.64
C PHE A 171 13.93 -12.36 -12.95
N LEU A 172 13.95 -11.92 -11.69
CA LEU A 172 15.21 -11.77 -10.95
C LEU A 172 15.82 -13.13 -10.61
N ARG A 173 14.98 -14.13 -10.28
CA ARG A 173 15.46 -15.46 -9.88
C ARG A 173 15.74 -16.37 -11.06
N MET A 174 15.18 -16.13 -12.22
CA MET A 174 15.37 -16.98 -13.37
C MET A 174 16.73 -16.75 -14.03
N MET A 175 17.52 -17.83 -14.18
CA MET A 175 18.87 -17.75 -14.69
C MET A 175 18.93 -17.39 -16.18
N PRO A 176 19.90 -16.57 -16.61
CA PRO A 176 20.04 -16.19 -18.03
C PRO A 176 20.48 -17.36 -18.93
N THR A 177 20.96 -18.45 -18.34
CA THR A 177 21.42 -19.68 -19.03
C THR A 177 20.28 -20.62 -19.44
N ILE A 178 19.02 -20.27 -19.13
CA ILE A 178 17.83 -21.05 -19.45
C ILE A 178 17.08 -20.36 -20.61
N PRO A 179 16.63 -21.11 -21.64
CA PRO A 179 15.82 -20.57 -22.74
C PRO A 179 14.37 -20.35 -22.30
N ILE A 180 13.64 -19.49 -23.02
CA ILE A 180 12.19 -19.33 -22.82
C ILE A 180 11.43 -20.60 -23.18
N TYR A 181 11.78 -21.23 -24.31
CA TYR A 181 11.13 -22.42 -24.84
C TYR A 181 12.12 -23.60 -24.89
N ASP A 182 11.65 -24.79 -24.51
CA ASP A 182 12.37 -26.07 -24.66
C ASP A 182 11.34 -27.16 -24.95
N GLU A 183 11.33 -27.67 -26.18
CA GLU A 183 10.41 -28.69 -26.67
C GLU A 183 10.52 -30.03 -25.93
N ASN A 184 11.64 -30.27 -25.23
CA ASN A 184 11.85 -31.49 -24.46
C ASN A 184 11.15 -31.47 -23.09
N ASN A 185 10.64 -30.30 -22.67
CA ASN A 185 9.96 -30.13 -21.39
C ASN A 185 8.43 -30.24 -21.53
N PRO A 186 7.72 -30.75 -20.52
CA PRO A 186 6.26 -30.69 -20.48
C PRO A 186 5.74 -29.25 -20.64
N GLY A 187 4.89 -29.02 -21.66
CA GLY A 187 4.37 -27.71 -22.02
C GLY A 187 5.26 -26.89 -22.94
N GLY A 188 6.48 -27.36 -23.30
CA GLY A 188 7.35 -26.73 -24.29
C GLY A 188 8.12 -25.50 -23.83
N TYR A 189 8.20 -25.25 -22.51
CA TYR A 189 8.90 -24.11 -21.93
C TYR A 189 10.21 -24.51 -21.25
N GLY A 190 11.18 -23.59 -21.28
CA GLY A 190 12.43 -23.75 -20.54
C GLY A 190 12.22 -23.52 -19.05
N TYR A 191 12.72 -24.40 -18.22
CA TYR A 191 12.85 -24.24 -16.77
C TYR A 191 14.07 -25.01 -16.27
N GLY A 192 14.52 -24.73 -15.05
CA GLY A 192 15.60 -25.48 -14.45
C GLY A 192 15.18 -26.91 -14.14
N ASP A 193 16.03 -27.87 -14.40
CA ASP A 193 15.91 -29.22 -13.89
C ASP A 193 17.06 -29.54 -12.91
N ALA A 194 16.82 -30.48 -11.99
CA ALA A 194 17.77 -30.81 -10.92
C ALA A 194 19.09 -31.36 -11.47
N ALA A 195 19.09 -31.97 -12.65
CA ALA A 195 20.27 -32.58 -13.25
C ALA A 195 21.10 -31.55 -14.05
N LYS A 196 20.44 -30.60 -14.70
CA LYS A 196 21.05 -29.70 -15.67
C LYS A 196 21.29 -28.30 -15.12
N TYR A 197 20.30 -27.69 -14.43
CA TYR A 197 20.35 -26.30 -14.00
C TYR A 197 20.22 -26.12 -12.49
N ASN A 198 19.52 -26.99 -11.80
CA ASN A 198 19.28 -26.95 -10.35
C ASN A 198 18.87 -25.57 -9.81
N THR A 199 17.81 -25.01 -10.33
CA THR A 199 17.28 -23.69 -9.93
C THR A 199 15.87 -23.82 -9.40
N PHE A 200 15.48 -22.89 -8.48
CA PHE A 200 14.11 -22.64 -8.05
C PHE A 200 13.44 -21.50 -8.82
N GLY A 201 14.10 -20.98 -9.86
CA GLY A 201 13.54 -19.94 -10.73
C GLY A 201 12.26 -20.41 -11.42
N VAL A 202 11.29 -19.51 -11.56
CA VAL A 202 10.03 -19.72 -12.28
C VAL A 202 10.16 -19.04 -13.64
N ASN A 203 9.85 -19.75 -14.72
CA ASN A 203 9.72 -19.13 -16.04
C ASN A 203 8.44 -18.28 -16.06
N PRO A 204 8.54 -16.95 -16.04
CA PRO A 204 7.38 -16.07 -15.94
C PRO A 204 6.50 -16.10 -17.18
N ILE A 205 7.06 -16.34 -18.37
CA ILE A 205 6.31 -16.46 -19.63
C ILE A 205 5.48 -17.74 -19.62
N ALA A 206 6.11 -18.87 -19.27
CA ALA A 206 5.43 -20.16 -19.17
C ALA A 206 4.24 -20.11 -18.22
N ARG A 207 4.40 -19.41 -17.12
CA ARG A 207 3.36 -19.32 -16.11
C ARG A 207 2.18 -18.49 -16.58
N GLU A 208 2.41 -17.36 -17.23
CA GLU A 208 1.34 -16.53 -17.77
C GLU A 208 0.60 -17.23 -18.94
N ASP A 209 1.29 -18.01 -19.77
CA ASP A 209 0.71 -18.73 -20.91
C ASP A 209 -0.08 -19.99 -20.46
N LEU A 210 0.42 -20.70 -19.45
CA LEU A 210 -0.20 -21.94 -18.93
C LEU A 210 -1.26 -21.69 -17.86
N GLU A 211 -1.25 -20.52 -17.24
CA GLU A 211 -2.19 -20.12 -16.18
C GLU A 211 -2.95 -18.87 -16.60
N TYR A 212 -4.25 -18.99 -16.85
CA TYR A 212 -5.10 -17.87 -17.24
C TYR A 212 -6.02 -17.46 -16.10
N ARG A 213 -6.10 -16.16 -15.84
CA ARG A 213 -7.03 -15.59 -14.87
C ARG A 213 -7.71 -14.35 -15.44
N HIS A 214 -9.00 -14.32 -15.34
CA HIS A 214 -9.83 -13.20 -15.81
C HIS A 214 -10.79 -12.76 -14.71
N PHE A 215 -10.75 -11.47 -14.37
CA PHE A 215 -11.67 -10.81 -13.47
C PHE A 215 -12.62 -9.92 -14.24
N ARG A 216 -13.91 -10.09 -13.99
CA ARG A 216 -14.94 -9.18 -14.48
C ARG A 216 -15.72 -8.61 -13.31
N GLN A 217 -15.79 -7.27 -13.22
CA GLN A 217 -16.51 -6.59 -12.14
C GLN A 217 -17.52 -5.61 -12.73
N ASN A 218 -18.78 -5.75 -12.29
CA ASN A 218 -19.82 -4.76 -12.49
C ASN A 218 -20.03 -4.02 -11.18
N ARG A 219 -19.93 -2.69 -11.20
CA ARG A 219 -20.17 -1.86 -10.02
C ARG A 219 -21.25 -0.84 -10.31
N LEU A 220 -22.25 -0.78 -9.46
CA LEU A 220 -23.29 0.24 -9.45
C LEU A 220 -23.20 1.04 -8.15
N ASN A 221 -22.81 2.31 -8.23
CA ASN A 221 -22.76 3.22 -7.09
C ASN A 221 -23.78 4.33 -7.31
N GLY A 222 -24.65 4.55 -6.33
CA GLY A 222 -25.71 5.53 -6.46
C GLY A 222 -26.08 6.18 -5.13
N SER A 223 -26.55 7.41 -5.20
CA SER A 223 -27.17 8.12 -4.07
C SER A 223 -28.33 8.97 -4.52
N LEU A 224 -29.36 9.01 -3.69
CA LEU A 224 -30.51 9.90 -3.80
C LEU A 224 -30.63 10.74 -2.53
N TRP A 225 -30.71 12.06 -2.67
CA TRP A 225 -30.95 12.93 -1.55
C TRP A 225 -32.18 13.79 -1.77
N LEU A 226 -32.92 14.03 -0.70
CA LEU A 226 -34.11 14.89 -0.64
C LEU A 226 -33.89 15.92 0.46
N GLU A 227 -34.11 17.20 0.17
CA GLU A 227 -33.99 18.26 1.16
C GLU A 227 -35.28 19.09 1.23
N PHE A 228 -35.76 19.28 2.44
CA PHE A 228 -36.93 20.10 2.78
C PHE A 228 -36.46 21.28 3.60
N LYS A 229 -36.59 22.50 3.04
CA LYS A 229 -36.15 23.75 3.66
C LYS A 229 -37.36 24.68 3.86
N PRO A 230 -38.23 24.41 4.87
CA PRO A 230 -39.45 25.22 5.10
C PRO A 230 -39.15 26.63 5.58
N PHE A 231 -38.00 26.85 6.23
CA PHE A 231 -37.51 28.12 6.70
C PHE A 231 -36.09 28.33 6.21
N GLU A 232 -35.67 29.57 6.00
CA GLU A 232 -34.31 29.87 5.52
C GLU A 232 -33.20 29.33 6.44
N PHE A 233 -33.50 29.22 7.75
CA PHE A 233 -32.58 28.80 8.79
C PHE A 233 -32.68 27.31 9.16
N LEU A 234 -33.65 26.55 8.62
CA LEU A 234 -33.89 25.16 9.00
C LEU A 234 -34.10 24.27 7.76
N SER A 235 -33.30 23.26 7.60
CA SER A 235 -33.50 22.22 6.59
C SER A 235 -33.38 20.80 7.15
N TYR A 236 -34.25 19.91 6.66
CA TYR A 236 -34.14 18.49 6.85
C TYR A 236 -33.66 17.84 5.55
N LYS A 237 -32.66 16.97 5.67
CA LYS A 237 -32.12 16.24 4.51
C LYS A 237 -32.13 14.74 4.78
N PHE A 238 -32.69 14.02 3.83
CA PHE A 238 -32.57 12.58 3.68
C PHE A 238 -31.50 12.28 2.61
N ASN A 239 -30.64 11.28 2.86
CA ASN A 239 -29.69 10.75 1.87
C ASN A 239 -29.70 9.23 1.94
N GLY A 240 -30.03 8.57 0.82
CA GLY A 240 -29.93 7.14 0.63
C GLY A 240 -28.82 6.82 -0.39
N GLY A 241 -27.93 5.92 -0.04
CA GLY A 241 -26.81 5.51 -0.90
C GLY A 241 -26.72 4.00 -1.03
N ILE A 242 -26.33 3.52 -2.20
CA ILE A 242 -25.99 2.12 -2.50
C ILE A 242 -24.65 2.02 -3.20
N ASP A 243 -23.92 0.94 -2.94
CA ASP A 243 -22.68 0.61 -3.65
C ASP A 243 -22.64 -0.93 -3.81
N LEU A 244 -22.93 -1.38 -5.01
CA LEU A 244 -23.12 -2.79 -5.35
C LEU A 244 -21.97 -3.25 -6.23
N TYR A 245 -21.40 -4.40 -5.88
CA TYR A 245 -20.34 -5.06 -6.65
C TYR A 245 -20.80 -6.47 -7.02
N PHE A 246 -20.65 -6.81 -8.30
CA PHE A 246 -20.85 -8.15 -8.84
C PHE A 246 -19.54 -8.56 -9.51
N TYR A 247 -18.82 -9.45 -8.87
CA TYR A 247 -17.48 -9.85 -9.26
C TYR A 247 -17.47 -11.30 -9.74
N GLU A 248 -16.85 -11.55 -10.88
CA GLU A 248 -16.61 -12.86 -11.44
C GLU A 248 -15.12 -13.09 -11.60
N ASN A 249 -14.63 -14.23 -11.11
CA ASN A 249 -13.26 -14.69 -11.30
C ASN A 249 -13.29 -16.00 -12.09
N SER A 250 -12.58 -16.05 -13.18
CA SER A 250 -12.36 -17.22 -14.00
C SER A 250 -10.88 -17.53 -14.01
N TRP A 251 -10.49 -18.66 -13.45
CA TRP A 251 -9.12 -19.14 -13.45
C TRP A 251 -9.04 -20.51 -14.11
N PHE A 252 -8.00 -20.72 -14.91
CA PHE A 252 -7.70 -21.98 -15.56
C PHE A 252 -6.19 -22.20 -15.58
N ARG A 253 -5.74 -23.42 -15.35
CA ARG A 253 -4.38 -23.88 -15.52
C ARG A 253 -4.36 -25.10 -16.44
N GLY A 254 -3.57 -25.03 -17.52
CA GLY A 254 -3.30 -26.13 -18.43
C GLY A 254 -2.21 -27.07 -17.93
N GLU A 255 -1.91 -28.08 -18.72
CA GLU A 255 -0.75 -28.95 -18.52
C GLU A 255 0.54 -28.21 -18.90
N GLY A 256 1.61 -28.47 -18.15
CA GLY A 256 2.92 -27.92 -18.40
C GLY A 256 3.63 -27.50 -17.10
N ASN A 257 4.91 -27.29 -17.20
CA ASN A 257 5.75 -26.91 -16.08
C ASN A 257 6.43 -25.56 -16.34
N TRP A 258 6.58 -24.76 -15.29
CA TRP A 258 7.32 -23.50 -15.31
C TRP A 258 8.46 -23.45 -14.27
N THR A 259 8.64 -24.55 -13.52
CA THR A 259 9.73 -24.73 -12.55
C THR A 259 10.04 -26.22 -12.35
N GLN A 260 11.28 -26.55 -11.96
CA GLN A 260 11.75 -27.94 -11.81
C GLN A 260 11.00 -28.78 -10.78
N ASN A 261 10.57 -28.15 -9.68
CA ASN A 261 9.97 -28.86 -8.55
C ASN A 261 8.43 -28.92 -8.65
N GLN A 262 7.88 -28.61 -9.81
CA GLN A 262 6.45 -28.66 -10.01
C GLN A 262 6.03 -30.11 -10.21
N GLU A 263 5.18 -30.59 -9.31
CA GLU A 263 4.49 -31.87 -9.53
C GLU A 263 3.61 -31.75 -10.77
N HIS A 264 3.55 -32.82 -11.56
CA HIS A 264 2.57 -32.93 -12.64
C HIS A 264 1.18 -32.74 -12.04
N ARG A 265 0.44 -31.75 -12.54
CA ARG A 265 -0.91 -31.44 -12.07
C ARG A 265 -1.86 -31.50 -13.24
N ASP A 266 -2.97 -32.17 -13.00
CA ASP A 266 -4.07 -32.20 -13.97
C ASP A 266 -4.57 -30.77 -14.28
N PRO A 267 -5.02 -30.52 -15.53
CA PRO A 267 -5.66 -29.26 -15.87
C PRO A 267 -6.78 -28.94 -14.88
N GLU A 268 -6.83 -27.69 -14.38
CA GLU A 268 -7.76 -27.24 -13.35
C GLU A 268 -8.49 -25.97 -13.79
N SER A 269 -9.80 -25.92 -13.56
CA SER A 269 -10.59 -24.68 -13.69
C SER A 269 -11.26 -24.34 -12.38
N GLN A 270 -11.21 -23.07 -12.02
CA GLN A 270 -11.96 -22.48 -10.90
C GLN A 270 -12.83 -21.33 -11.41
N LYS A 271 -14.04 -21.23 -10.89
CA LYS A 271 -14.95 -20.12 -11.11
C LYS A 271 -15.43 -19.61 -9.75
N ALA A 272 -15.37 -18.29 -9.56
CA ALA A 272 -15.91 -17.67 -8.36
C ALA A 272 -16.84 -16.51 -8.73
N ARG A 273 -17.83 -16.27 -7.90
CA ARG A 273 -18.75 -15.14 -7.99
C ARG A 273 -18.94 -14.56 -6.61
N ASP A 274 -18.66 -13.28 -6.48
CA ASP A 274 -18.80 -12.53 -5.24
C ASP A 274 -19.79 -11.39 -5.47
N ASN A 275 -20.78 -11.29 -4.57
CA ASN A 275 -21.73 -10.20 -4.54
C ASN A 275 -21.50 -9.37 -3.27
N THR A 276 -21.43 -8.04 -3.41
CA THR A 276 -21.32 -7.13 -2.28
C THR A 276 -22.43 -6.10 -2.34
N TYR A 277 -23.14 -5.92 -1.24
CA TYR A 277 -24.22 -4.97 -1.08
C TYR A 277 -23.88 -4.01 0.07
N ASN A 278 -23.61 -2.74 -0.27
CA ASN A 278 -23.43 -1.68 0.72
C ASN A 278 -24.63 -0.74 0.64
N MET A 279 -25.22 -0.41 1.77
CA MET A 279 -26.32 0.53 1.89
C MET A 279 -25.98 1.58 2.95
N LEU A 280 -26.34 2.82 2.67
CA LEU A 280 -26.25 3.97 3.57
C LEU A 280 -27.60 4.68 3.62
N ILE A 281 -28.11 4.96 4.82
CA ILE A 281 -29.28 5.82 5.05
C ILE A 281 -28.89 6.88 6.06
N GLU A 282 -29.13 8.14 5.75
CA GLU A 282 -28.81 9.28 6.60
C GLU A 282 -29.99 10.23 6.71
N HIS A 283 -30.24 10.69 7.91
CA HIS A 283 -31.20 11.75 8.22
C HIS A 283 -30.48 12.88 8.96
N THR A 284 -30.56 14.09 8.46
CA THR A 284 -29.95 15.25 9.12
C THR A 284 -30.94 16.40 9.21
N LEU A 285 -30.97 17.06 10.36
CA LEU A 285 -31.63 18.31 10.58
C LEU A 285 -30.58 19.39 10.77
N ASN A 286 -30.58 20.42 9.90
CA ASN A 286 -29.59 21.47 9.86
C ASN A 286 -30.25 22.78 10.25
N PHE A 287 -29.61 23.50 11.14
CA PHE A 287 -29.98 24.85 11.57
C PHE A 287 -28.84 25.81 11.25
N ASN A 288 -29.12 26.93 10.61
CA ASN A 288 -28.13 27.97 10.29
C ASN A 288 -28.78 29.33 10.36
N LYS A 289 -28.32 30.21 11.27
CA LYS A 289 -28.92 31.54 11.49
C LYS A 289 -27.93 32.56 12.05
N ASP A 290 -28.02 33.76 11.51
CA ASP A 290 -27.36 34.96 12.03
C ASP A 290 -28.26 35.70 13.02
N PHE A 291 -27.67 36.10 14.16
CA PHE A 291 -28.28 36.94 15.18
C PHE A 291 -27.37 38.15 15.45
N GLY A 292 -27.37 39.11 14.55
CA GLY A 292 -26.46 40.25 14.58
C GLY A 292 -25.02 39.81 14.41
N LYS A 293 -24.15 39.95 15.42
CA LYS A 293 -22.75 39.49 15.42
C LYS A 293 -22.58 38.02 15.71
N HIS A 294 -23.64 37.30 16.06
CA HIS A 294 -23.61 35.88 16.40
C HIS A 294 -24.07 35.06 15.21
N HIS A 295 -23.24 34.12 14.76
CA HIS A 295 -23.62 33.12 13.79
C HIS A 295 -23.66 31.74 14.45
N VAL A 296 -24.78 31.02 14.26
CA VAL A 296 -24.97 29.67 14.79
C VAL A 296 -25.29 28.73 13.63
N ASP A 297 -24.48 27.69 13.45
CA ASP A 297 -24.72 26.56 12.57
C ASP A 297 -24.74 25.28 13.39
N ALA A 298 -25.77 24.45 13.25
CA ALA A 298 -25.89 23.22 13.98
C ALA A 298 -26.48 22.11 13.10
N VAL A 299 -26.02 20.88 13.30
CA VAL A 299 -26.58 19.68 12.67
C VAL A 299 -26.79 18.60 13.72
N VAL A 300 -27.93 17.93 13.67
CA VAL A 300 -28.18 16.67 14.36
C VAL A 300 -28.62 15.63 13.34
N GLY A 301 -28.22 14.37 13.54
CA GLY A 301 -28.55 13.34 12.56
C GLY A 301 -28.34 11.92 13.06
N THR A 302 -28.83 11.00 12.26
CA THR A 302 -28.60 9.56 12.42
C THR A 302 -28.19 8.97 11.10
N THR A 303 -27.30 7.96 11.16
CA THR A 303 -26.88 7.21 9.99
C THR A 303 -27.03 5.72 10.26
N TYR A 304 -27.44 4.97 9.26
CA TYR A 304 -27.46 3.51 9.24
C TYR A 304 -26.64 3.04 8.04
N GLN A 305 -25.69 2.14 8.30
CA GLN A 305 -24.87 1.49 7.28
C GLN A 305 -25.06 -0.02 7.39
N HIS A 306 -25.17 -0.68 6.25
CA HIS A 306 -25.24 -2.12 6.16
C HIS A 306 -24.28 -2.60 5.06
N HIS A 307 -23.55 -3.65 5.35
CA HIS A 307 -22.65 -4.33 4.44
C HIS A 307 -22.94 -5.81 4.45
N GLU A 308 -23.09 -6.37 3.27
CA GLU A 308 -23.25 -7.81 3.05
C GLU A 308 -22.35 -8.23 1.89
N TRP A 309 -21.63 -9.31 2.08
CA TRP A 309 -20.83 -9.96 1.05
C TRP A 309 -21.16 -11.44 1.03
N GLU A 310 -21.39 -11.97 -0.16
CA GLU A 310 -21.59 -13.38 -0.43
C GLU A 310 -20.63 -13.83 -1.52
N GLY A 311 -19.83 -14.88 -1.25
CA GLY A 311 -18.90 -15.49 -2.19
C GLY A 311 -19.25 -16.95 -2.43
N LEU A 312 -19.26 -17.36 -3.70
CA LEU A 312 -19.40 -18.74 -4.16
C LEU A 312 -18.23 -19.07 -5.09
N TRP A 313 -17.53 -20.18 -4.83
CA TRP A 313 -16.55 -20.70 -5.79
C TRP A 313 -16.73 -22.20 -6.01
N ALA A 314 -16.26 -22.66 -7.18
CA ALA A 314 -16.22 -24.07 -7.53
C ALA A 314 -15.00 -24.37 -8.40
N SER A 315 -14.46 -25.60 -8.27
CA SER A 315 -13.36 -26.09 -9.10
C SER A 315 -13.56 -27.54 -9.52
N ARG A 316 -12.85 -27.92 -10.59
CA ARG A 316 -12.70 -29.29 -11.06
C ARG A 316 -11.31 -29.48 -11.69
N LEU A 317 -10.91 -30.77 -11.80
CA LEU A 317 -9.70 -31.21 -12.48
C LEU A 317 -10.02 -32.04 -13.73
N ASN A 318 -8.97 -32.32 -14.52
CA ASN A 318 -8.99 -33.18 -15.69
C ASN A 318 -9.93 -32.68 -16.80
N PHE A 319 -9.53 -31.55 -17.39
CA PHE A 319 -10.27 -30.93 -18.50
C PHE A 319 -9.81 -31.51 -19.85
N PRO A 320 -10.75 -31.90 -20.75
CA PRO A 320 -10.39 -32.39 -22.06
C PRO A 320 -9.93 -31.26 -22.99
N MET A 321 -9.00 -31.58 -23.86
CA MET A 321 -8.59 -30.71 -24.96
C MET A 321 -9.56 -30.82 -26.14
N THR A 322 -9.73 -29.71 -26.86
CA THR A 322 -10.40 -29.69 -28.19
C THR A 322 -9.48 -30.25 -29.26
N GLY A 323 -10.01 -30.52 -30.43
CA GLY A 323 -9.21 -30.94 -31.59
C GLY A 323 -8.16 -29.92 -32.04
N ASN A 324 -8.24 -28.68 -31.60
CA ASN A 324 -7.29 -27.59 -31.91
C ASN A 324 -6.21 -27.39 -30.83
N GLY A 325 -6.21 -28.20 -29.76
CA GLY A 325 -5.28 -28.06 -28.65
C GLY A 325 -5.72 -27.10 -27.52
N ASP A 326 -6.87 -26.45 -27.64
CA ASP A 326 -7.44 -25.65 -26.57
C ASP A 326 -8.19 -26.51 -25.55
N TYR A 327 -8.35 -26.01 -24.32
CA TYR A 327 -9.14 -26.70 -23.29
C TYR A 327 -10.60 -26.25 -23.26
N PHE A 328 -11.52 -27.19 -22.96
CA PHE A 328 -12.87 -26.86 -22.57
C PHE A 328 -12.89 -26.40 -21.10
N THR A 329 -12.84 -25.09 -20.82
CA THR A 329 -12.72 -24.54 -19.47
C THR A 329 -14.02 -24.38 -18.70
N VAL A 330 -15.17 -24.85 -19.24
CA VAL A 330 -16.47 -24.88 -18.56
C VAL A 330 -16.41 -25.94 -17.45
N LEU A 331 -16.82 -25.60 -16.21
CA LEU A 331 -16.69 -26.51 -15.05
C LEU A 331 -17.24 -27.92 -15.31
N ASN A 332 -18.36 -28.05 -16.03
CA ASN A 332 -18.93 -29.36 -16.35
C ASN A 332 -18.06 -30.26 -17.24
N ALA A 333 -17.06 -29.71 -17.93
CA ALA A 333 -16.13 -30.50 -18.71
C ALA A 333 -15.07 -31.20 -17.85
N GLY A 334 -14.78 -30.68 -16.63
CA GLY A 334 -13.87 -31.30 -15.70
C GLY A 334 -14.40 -32.64 -15.16
N GLN A 335 -13.54 -33.66 -15.16
CA GLN A 335 -13.93 -35.06 -14.93
C GLN A 335 -13.74 -35.51 -13.49
N SER A 336 -12.99 -34.81 -12.68
CA SER A 336 -12.64 -35.23 -11.32
C SER A 336 -12.54 -34.08 -10.32
N ASN A 337 -12.42 -34.41 -9.03
CA ASN A 337 -12.20 -33.51 -7.90
C ASN A 337 -13.17 -32.31 -7.87
N GLN A 338 -14.45 -32.59 -7.79
CA GLN A 338 -15.49 -31.56 -7.69
C GLN A 338 -15.43 -30.89 -6.32
N GLN A 339 -15.11 -29.59 -6.28
CA GLN A 339 -15.08 -28.81 -5.05
C GLN A 339 -15.95 -27.56 -5.20
N ASN A 340 -16.56 -27.16 -4.10
CA ASN A 340 -17.28 -25.87 -4.01
C ASN A 340 -17.32 -25.39 -2.56
N SER A 341 -17.50 -24.09 -2.39
CA SER A 341 -17.74 -23.45 -1.09
C SER A 341 -18.56 -22.18 -1.26
N ASN A 342 -19.37 -21.87 -0.25
CA ASN A 342 -20.08 -20.62 -0.10
C ASN A 342 -19.70 -19.97 1.24
N SER A 343 -19.52 -18.64 1.24
CA SER A 343 -19.24 -17.85 2.43
C SER A 343 -20.06 -16.58 2.42
N ILE A 344 -20.52 -16.16 3.60
CA ILE A 344 -21.29 -14.93 3.81
C ILE A 344 -20.61 -14.12 4.91
N SER A 345 -20.56 -12.80 4.73
CA SER A 345 -20.10 -11.82 5.71
C SER A 345 -21.07 -10.66 5.78
N GLU A 346 -21.50 -10.28 6.99
CA GLU A 346 -22.49 -9.24 7.18
C GLU A 346 -22.15 -8.39 8.40
N ASN A 347 -22.24 -7.07 8.24
CA ASN A 347 -22.13 -6.15 9.37
C ASN A 347 -23.02 -4.92 9.20
N ALA A 348 -23.35 -4.32 10.33
CA ALA A 348 -24.13 -3.09 10.37
C ALA A 348 -23.55 -2.09 11.39
N MET A 349 -23.76 -0.80 11.10
CA MET A 349 -23.40 0.30 11.98
C MET A 349 -24.54 1.30 12.05
N ILE A 350 -24.93 1.69 13.26
CA ILE A 350 -25.86 2.78 13.49
C ILE A 350 -25.15 3.90 14.26
N SER A 351 -25.43 5.14 13.89
CA SER A 351 -24.75 6.29 14.51
C SER A 351 -25.73 7.42 14.79
N TYR A 352 -25.49 8.10 15.91
CA TYR A 352 -26.16 9.35 16.27
C TYR A 352 -25.09 10.43 16.35
N LEU A 353 -25.35 11.59 15.74
CA LEU A 353 -24.39 12.68 15.68
C LEU A 353 -25.04 14.02 15.95
N GLY A 354 -24.28 14.93 16.53
CA GLY A 354 -24.60 16.33 16.68
C GLY A 354 -23.34 17.18 16.59
N ARG A 355 -23.43 18.31 15.88
CA ARG A 355 -22.38 19.35 15.81
C ARG A 355 -23.03 20.70 15.95
N ALA A 356 -22.39 21.59 16.70
CA ALA A 356 -22.72 22.99 16.78
C ALA A 356 -21.46 23.83 16.53
N ASN A 357 -21.58 24.80 15.63
CA ASN A 357 -20.59 25.83 15.35
C ASN A 357 -21.15 27.17 15.80
N TYR A 358 -20.33 27.91 16.52
CA TYR A 358 -20.67 29.27 16.96
C TYR A 358 -19.56 30.24 16.57
N VAL A 359 -19.91 31.33 15.90
CA VAL A 359 -18.98 32.37 15.51
C VAL A 359 -19.48 33.69 16.06
N TYR A 360 -18.61 34.44 16.74
CA TYR A 360 -18.92 35.81 17.23
C TYR A 360 -18.04 36.83 16.50
N ASP A 361 -18.70 37.78 15.81
CA ASP A 361 -18.11 38.94 15.14
C ASP A 361 -16.98 38.62 14.15
N ASP A 362 -17.01 37.42 13.55
CA ASP A 362 -15.91 36.84 12.70
C ASP A 362 -14.54 36.84 13.43
N LYS A 363 -14.53 36.86 14.76
CA LYS A 363 -13.35 36.90 15.63
C LYS A 363 -13.12 35.59 16.41
N TYR A 364 -14.17 35.07 17.05
CA TYR A 364 -14.12 33.90 17.91
C TYR A 364 -14.96 32.79 17.34
N TYR A 365 -14.34 31.61 17.21
CA TYR A 365 -14.93 30.42 16.61
C TYR A 365 -14.91 29.30 17.63
N LEU A 366 -16.04 28.64 17.86
CA LEU A 366 -16.17 27.47 18.71
C LEU A 366 -16.94 26.40 17.96
N THR A 367 -16.44 25.15 18.01
CA THR A 367 -17.14 23.97 17.49
C THR A 367 -17.17 22.89 18.53
N ALA A 368 -18.33 22.29 18.74
CA ALA A 368 -18.50 21.07 19.54
C ALA A 368 -19.18 20.00 18.68
N THR A 369 -18.63 18.79 18.69
CA THR A 369 -19.21 17.64 18.00
C THR A 369 -19.28 16.47 18.97
N PHE A 370 -20.40 15.76 18.94
CA PHE A 370 -20.59 14.50 19.66
C PHE A 370 -21.11 13.46 18.69
N ARG A 371 -20.50 12.28 18.70
CA ARG A 371 -20.95 11.13 17.92
C ARG A 371 -20.95 9.88 18.78
N ARG A 372 -21.99 9.07 18.61
CA ARG A 372 -22.12 7.75 19.21
C ARG A 372 -22.35 6.72 18.11
N ASP A 373 -21.42 5.78 17.97
CA ASP A 373 -21.47 4.72 16.95
C ASP A 373 -21.69 3.36 17.63
N GLY A 374 -22.57 2.53 17.06
CA GLY A 374 -22.78 1.15 17.46
C GLY A 374 -22.53 0.21 16.30
N THR A 375 -21.61 -0.77 16.46
CA THR A 375 -21.22 -1.74 15.42
C THR A 375 -21.60 -3.17 15.79
N SER A 376 -22.03 -3.97 14.81
CA SER A 376 -22.28 -5.40 14.99
C SER A 376 -21.00 -6.24 15.11
N ARG A 377 -19.83 -5.68 14.78
CA ARG A 377 -18.54 -6.38 14.84
C ARG A 377 -18.01 -6.61 16.26
N LEU A 378 -18.58 -5.93 17.25
CA LEU A 378 -18.23 -6.09 18.66
C LEU A 378 -19.35 -6.75 19.45
N ALA A 379 -19.01 -7.44 20.54
CA ALA A 379 -19.96 -8.05 21.45
C ALA A 379 -20.92 -7.00 22.04
N LYS A 380 -22.12 -7.44 22.46
CA LYS A 380 -23.23 -6.57 22.88
C LYS A 380 -22.82 -5.52 23.91
N GLU A 381 -21.98 -5.89 24.86
CA GLU A 381 -21.52 -5.06 25.98
C GLU A 381 -20.57 -3.94 25.50
N ASN A 382 -19.79 -4.19 24.43
CA ASN A 382 -18.74 -3.30 23.91
C ASN A 382 -19.13 -2.62 22.58
N ARG A 383 -20.35 -2.84 22.12
CA ARG A 383 -20.83 -2.41 20.80
C ARG A 383 -20.82 -0.93 20.58
N TRP A 384 -21.05 -0.13 21.63
CA TRP A 384 -21.21 1.31 21.54
C TRP A 384 -19.96 2.09 21.93
N GLY A 385 -19.49 2.98 21.04
CA GLY A 385 -18.42 3.95 21.26
C GLY A 385 -18.95 5.38 21.30
N ASN A 386 -18.34 6.26 22.15
CA ASN A 386 -18.66 7.67 22.25
C ASN A 386 -17.43 8.52 21.82
N PHE A 387 -17.65 9.46 20.92
CA PHE A 387 -16.58 10.21 20.24
C PHE A 387 -16.85 11.71 20.29
N PRO A 388 -16.51 12.39 21.41
CA PRO A 388 -16.59 13.83 21.54
C PRO A 388 -15.42 14.53 20.85
N SER A 389 -15.65 15.76 20.34
CA SER A 389 -14.58 16.65 19.88
C SER A 389 -14.94 18.12 20.05
N PHE A 390 -13.93 18.94 20.30
CA PHE A 390 -14.05 20.38 20.50
C PHE A 390 -12.95 21.10 19.72
N SER A 391 -13.27 22.25 19.16
CA SER A 391 -12.29 23.17 18.59
C SER A 391 -12.60 24.61 18.90
N GLY A 392 -11.56 25.43 19.02
CA GLY A 392 -11.66 26.87 19.18
C GLY A 392 -10.64 27.58 18.31
N ALA A 393 -11.02 28.76 17.81
CA ALA A 393 -10.10 29.65 17.11
C ALA A 393 -10.37 31.11 17.42
N TRP A 394 -9.30 31.90 17.41
CA TRP A 394 -9.33 33.34 17.59
C TRP A 394 -8.64 34.04 16.42
N ARG A 395 -9.38 34.85 15.71
CA ARG A 395 -8.90 35.64 14.58
C ARG A 395 -8.42 37.00 15.07
N ILE A 396 -7.16 37.04 15.47
CA ILE A 396 -6.52 38.21 16.12
C ILE A 396 -6.51 39.40 15.19
N SER A 397 -6.35 39.19 13.88
CA SER A 397 -6.32 40.26 12.86
C SER A 397 -7.64 41.07 12.75
N LYS A 398 -8.73 40.61 13.38
CA LYS A 398 -10.01 41.34 13.43
C LYS A 398 -10.19 42.17 14.70
N GLU A 399 -9.24 42.08 15.63
CA GLU A 399 -9.30 42.90 16.85
C GLU A 399 -8.91 44.35 16.60
N GLU A 400 -9.51 45.27 17.32
CA GLU A 400 -9.26 46.73 17.18
C GLU A 400 -7.83 47.11 17.54
N PHE A 401 -7.17 46.34 18.43
CA PHE A 401 -5.77 46.57 18.83
C PHE A 401 -4.75 46.05 17.78
N PHE A 402 -5.21 45.30 16.77
CA PHE A 402 -4.30 44.67 15.81
C PHE A 402 -4.15 45.56 14.56
N ASP A 403 -3.22 46.51 14.60
CA ASP A 403 -2.90 47.39 13.49
C ASP A 403 -1.49 47.11 12.94
N VAL A 404 -1.38 46.01 12.15
CA VAL A 404 -0.12 45.56 11.53
C VAL A 404 -0.32 45.44 10.00
N PRO A 405 -0.01 46.47 9.19
CA PRO A 405 -0.40 46.55 7.79
C PRO A 405 0.12 45.45 6.88
N TRP A 406 1.25 44.82 7.22
CA TRP A 406 1.85 43.74 6.44
C TRP A 406 1.31 42.34 6.78
N ILE A 407 0.55 42.18 7.86
CA ILE A 407 -0.18 40.97 8.22
C ILE A 407 -1.67 41.16 7.84
N ASN A 408 -2.10 40.47 6.80
CA ASN A 408 -3.46 40.57 6.29
C ASN A 408 -4.48 39.76 7.09
N ASP A 409 -4.02 38.62 7.64
CA ASP A 409 -4.83 37.76 8.50
C ASP A 409 -3.92 36.99 9.47
N LEU A 410 -4.39 36.83 10.72
CA LEU A 410 -3.76 36.05 11.76
C LEU A 410 -4.82 35.38 12.61
N LYS A 411 -4.82 34.04 12.61
CA LYS A 411 -5.75 33.22 13.38
C LYS A 411 -4.97 32.13 14.15
N ILE A 412 -5.19 32.06 15.46
CA ILE A 412 -4.72 30.94 16.30
C ILE A 412 -5.86 29.94 16.44
N ARG A 413 -5.55 28.66 16.42
CA ARG A 413 -6.52 27.57 16.54
C ARG A 413 -6.00 26.42 17.40
N GLY A 414 -6.94 25.75 18.07
CA GLY A 414 -6.67 24.52 18.80
C GLY A 414 -7.86 23.59 18.73
N ASN A 415 -7.60 22.31 18.71
CA ASN A 415 -8.64 21.30 18.76
C ASN A 415 -8.20 20.07 19.55
N TRP A 416 -9.20 19.39 20.10
CA TRP A 416 -9.09 18.08 20.71
C TRP A 416 -10.27 17.24 20.25
N GLY A 417 -10.02 15.95 19.99
CA GLY A 417 -11.09 15.04 19.64
C GLY A 417 -10.69 13.57 19.76
N ARG A 418 -11.72 12.76 19.97
CA ARG A 418 -11.63 11.31 20.00
C ARG A 418 -12.37 10.72 18.82
N LEU A 419 -11.74 9.74 18.14
CA LEU A 419 -12.31 8.95 17.06
C LEU A 419 -12.18 7.47 17.43
N GLY A 420 -13.10 6.65 16.92
CA GLY A 420 -13.06 5.21 17.10
C GLY A 420 -12.62 4.48 15.84
N ASN A 421 -12.19 3.23 16.00
CA ASN A 421 -12.02 2.26 14.93
C ASN A 421 -12.49 0.89 15.41
N SER A 422 -13.24 0.17 14.58
CA SER A 422 -13.73 -1.19 14.83
C SER A 422 -13.48 -2.12 13.65
N SER A 423 -12.38 -1.86 12.90
CA SER A 423 -12.00 -2.63 11.71
C SER A 423 -11.41 -3.99 12.10
N ILE A 424 -12.27 -4.92 12.48
CA ILE A 424 -12.00 -6.35 12.65
C ILE A 424 -12.91 -7.12 11.70
N GLY A 425 -12.64 -8.42 11.53
CA GLY A 425 -13.50 -9.30 10.75
C GLY A 425 -14.91 -9.40 11.34
N ASP A 426 -15.88 -9.72 10.48
CA ASP A 426 -17.25 -9.95 10.93
C ASP A 426 -17.26 -11.26 11.74
N TRP A 427 -17.95 -11.24 12.89
CA TRP A 427 -18.09 -12.39 13.80
C TRP A 427 -16.81 -12.81 14.54
N ASP A 428 -15.69 -12.08 14.45
CA ASP A 428 -14.40 -12.42 15.10
C ASP A 428 -14.46 -12.48 16.64
N TYR A 429 -15.54 -12.01 17.25
CA TYR A 429 -15.80 -12.14 18.68
C TYR A 429 -16.60 -13.39 19.06
N ILE A 430 -17.05 -14.22 18.08
CA ILE A 430 -17.84 -15.43 18.26
C ILE A 430 -16.99 -16.65 17.88
N GLY A 431 -16.90 -17.62 18.81
CA GLY A 431 -16.23 -18.90 18.56
C GLY A 431 -17.05 -19.79 17.62
N THR A 432 -16.44 -20.18 16.52
CA THR A 432 -17.02 -21.14 15.57
C THR A 432 -16.39 -22.52 15.76
N ILE A 433 -17.19 -23.57 15.58
CA ILE A 433 -16.76 -24.96 15.64
C ILE A 433 -16.56 -25.46 14.20
N ASN A 434 -15.36 -25.93 13.87
CA ASN A 434 -15.10 -26.63 12.63
C ASN A 434 -15.38 -28.14 12.83
N GLN A 435 -16.29 -28.67 12.03
CA GLN A 435 -16.69 -30.08 12.03
C GLN A 435 -16.02 -30.92 10.94
N SER A 436 -15.14 -30.29 10.14
CA SER A 436 -14.41 -30.95 9.04
C SER A 436 -13.00 -31.43 9.45
N ILE A 437 -12.69 -31.35 10.75
CA ILE A 437 -11.41 -31.83 11.27
C ILE A 437 -11.48 -33.34 11.41
N VAL A 438 -10.43 -34.03 10.98
CA VAL A 438 -10.32 -35.47 11.04
C VAL A 438 -9.19 -35.91 11.99
N THR A 439 -9.38 -37.03 12.64
CA THR A 439 -8.34 -37.72 13.43
C THR A 439 -8.32 -39.20 13.07
N VAL A 440 -7.28 -39.92 13.50
CA VAL A 440 -7.16 -41.36 13.23
C VAL A 440 -7.40 -42.13 14.53
N PHE A 441 -8.42 -42.97 14.53
CA PHE A 441 -8.68 -43.95 15.58
C PHE A 441 -8.69 -45.36 15.01
N GLY A 442 -7.90 -46.26 15.62
CA GLY A 442 -7.85 -47.67 15.19
C GLY A 442 -7.45 -47.87 13.71
N GLY A 443 -6.70 -46.95 13.13
CA GLY A 443 -6.32 -46.95 11.71
C GLY A 443 -7.37 -46.42 10.73
N ALA A 444 -8.51 -45.94 11.23
CA ALA A 444 -9.55 -45.31 10.44
C ALA A 444 -9.60 -43.80 10.65
N ILE A 445 -9.87 -43.04 9.57
CA ILE A 445 -10.10 -41.58 9.62
C ILE A 445 -11.51 -41.36 10.19
N VAL A 446 -11.58 -40.62 11.30
CA VAL A 446 -12.83 -40.30 11.99
C VAL A 446 -13.02 -38.78 12.01
N PRO A 447 -14.17 -38.24 11.59
CA PRO A 447 -14.48 -36.82 11.70
C PRO A 447 -14.59 -36.39 13.17
N GLY A 448 -14.05 -35.20 13.46
CA GLY A 448 -14.13 -34.58 14.78
C GLY A 448 -14.66 -33.15 14.70
N SER A 449 -14.87 -32.54 15.84
CA SER A 449 -15.29 -31.14 15.95
C SER A 449 -14.39 -30.43 16.93
N THR A 450 -13.89 -29.24 16.55
CA THR A 450 -13.11 -28.41 17.47
C THR A 450 -13.26 -26.93 17.16
N GLN A 451 -13.02 -26.09 18.16
CA GLN A 451 -12.85 -24.66 17.95
C GLN A 451 -11.44 -24.43 17.42
N VAL A 452 -11.31 -24.00 16.15
CA VAL A 452 -10.02 -23.82 15.48
C VAL A 452 -9.42 -22.43 15.69
N LYS A 453 -10.24 -21.41 15.98
CA LYS A 453 -9.80 -20.04 16.22
C LYS A 453 -10.14 -19.62 17.64
N LEU A 454 -9.15 -19.14 18.38
CA LEU A 454 -9.41 -18.49 19.65
C LEU A 454 -10.08 -17.15 19.40
N VAL A 455 -11.12 -16.86 20.19
CA VAL A 455 -11.89 -15.62 20.06
C VAL A 455 -11.81 -14.81 21.33
N ASN A 456 -12.06 -13.52 21.20
CA ASN A 456 -12.04 -12.57 22.31
C ASN A 456 -13.33 -11.75 22.33
N ALA A 457 -14.31 -12.16 23.13
CA ALA A 457 -15.54 -11.40 23.33
C ALA A 457 -15.33 -10.08 24.09
N GLY A 458 -14.18 -9.91 24.74
CA GLY A 458 -13.81 -8.69 25.45
C GLY A 458 -13.24 -7.56 24.57
N LEU A 459 -13.21 -7.73 23.22
CA LEU A 459 -12.75 -6.69 22.31
C LEU A 459 -13.55 -5.39 22.48
N VAL A 460 -12.82 -4.28 22.55
CA VAL A 460 -13.37 -2.93 22.62
C VAL A 460 -12.94 -2.10 21.41
N TRP A 461 -13.55 -0.95 21.24
CA TRP A 461 -13.15 0.02 20.23
C TRP A 461 -11.68 0.44 20.38
N GLU A 462 -10.93 0.39 19.29
CA GLU A 462 -9.71 1.16 19.18
C GLU A 462 -10.07 2.64 19.19
N THR A 463 -9.36 3.45 19.97
CA THR A 463 -9.62 4.88 20.10
C THR A 463 -8.39 5.71 19.77
N LYS A 464 -8.59 6.70 18.90
CA LYS A 464 -7.56 7.68 18.55
C LYS A 464 -7.94 9.04 19.12
N GLU A 465 -7.10 9.54 20.02
CA GLU A 465 -7.25 10.83 20.67
C GLU A 465 -6.19 11.80 20.16
N THR A 466 -6.60 12.95 19.62
CA THR A 466 -5.67 13.90 18.99
C THR A 466 -5.86 15.29 19.58
N VAL A 467 -4.75 15.96 19.89
CA VAL A 467 -4.65 17.37 20.24
C VAL A 467 -3.85 18.08 19.16
N ASN A 468 -4.37 19.17 18.62
CA ASN A 468 -3.68 20.01 17.67
C ASN A 468 -3.72 21.47 18.14
N VAL A 469 -2.59 22.19 17.99
CA VAL A 469 -2.48 23.63 18.25
C VAL A 469 -1.68 24.25 17.13
N GLY A 470 -2.19 25.35 16.56
CA GLY A 470 -1.54 25.98 15.42
C GLY A 470 -2.00 27.41 15.15
N PHE A 471 -1.45 27.97 14.10
CA PHE A 471 -1.87 29.28 13.59
C PHE A 471 -1.89 29.27 12.06
N ASP A 472 -2.75 30.13 11.52
CA ASP A 472 -2.83 30.46 10.10
C ASP A 472 -2.57 31.95 9.94
N ALA A 473 -1.66 32.34 9.04
CA ALA A 473 -1.33 33.74 8.78
C ALA A 473 -1.21 34.03 7.29
N SER A 474 -1.61 35.24 6.87
CA SER A 474 -1.36 35.73 5.52
C SER A 474 -0.69 37.10 5.55
N PHE A 475 0.22 37.30 4.61
CA PHE A 475 1.10 38.47 4.56
C PHE A 475 1.14 39.08 3.16
N LEU A 476 1.63 40.31 3.05
CA LEU A 476 1.97 40.99 1.78
C LEU A 476 0.81 41.00 0.78
N ASN A 477 -0.37 41.43 1.21
CA ASN A 477 -1.60 41.41 0.41
C ASN A 477 -1.99 39.98 -0.02
N GLN A 478 -1.92 39.05 0.92
CA GLN A 478 -2.23 37.61 0.73
C GLN A 478 -1.34 36.88 -0.30
N ARG A 479 -0.15 37.45 -0.63
CA ARG A 479 0.81 36.76 -1.49
C ARG A 479 1.50 35.62 -0.78
N LEU A 480 1.87 35.81 0.49
CA LEU A 480 2.46 34.76 1.35
C LEU A 480 1.41 34.27 2.33
N THR A 481 1.19 32.96 2.39
CA THR A 481 0.40 32.28 3.40
C THR A 481 1.28 31.30 4.18
N VAL A 482 1.10 31.27 5.49
CA VAL A 482 1.83 30.37 6.39
C VAL A 482 0.83 29.72 7.33
N SER A 483 0.87 28.39 7.42
CA SER A 483 0.21 27.62 8.46
C SER A 483 1.23 26.78 9.19
N ALA A 484 1.18 26.78 10.52
CA ALA A 484 2.01 25.92 11.32
C ALA A 484 1.17 25.29 12.42
N GLU A 485 1.35 24.00 12.65
CA GLU A 485 0.58 23.21 13.59
C GLU A 485 1.46 22.17 14.27
N TYR A 486 1.29 22.04 15.59
CA TYR A 486 1.77 20.89 16.36
C TYR A 486 0.62 19.92 16.58
N TYR A 487 0.86 18.63 16.33
CA TYR A 487 -0.09 17.57 16.62
C TYR A 487 0.50 16.53 17.58
N ASN A 488 -0.36 15.97 18.44
CA ASN A 488 -0.07 14.82 19.28
C ASN A 488 -1.29 13.90 19.27
N SER A 489 -1.09 12.71 18.70
CA SER A 489 -2.14 11.70 18.51
C SER A 489 -1.77 10.43 19.26
N LYS A 490 -2.61 10.02 20.20
CA LYS A 490 -2.50 8.75 20.93
C LYS A 490 -3.58 7.80 20.42
N THR A 491 -3.18 6.62 19.95
CA THR A 491 -4.09 5.51 19.64
C THR A 491 -3.99 4.49 20.77
N SER A 492 -5.09 4.21 21.42
CA SER A 492 -5.20 3.23 22.50
C SER A 492 -6.06 2.06 22.08
N ASP A 493 -5.83 0.91 22.72
CA ASP A 493 -6.58 -0.32 22.44
C ASP A 493 -6.50 -0.75 20.95
N VAL A 494 -5.31 -0.61 20.32
CA VAL A 494 -5.08 -0.95 18.91
C VAL A 494 -5.55 -2.37 18.62
N LEU A 495 -6.45 -2.52 17.67
CA LEU A 495 -6.97 -3.81 17.23
C LEU A 495 -5.97 -4.47 16.29
N ALA A 496 -5.41 -5.62 16.70
CA ALA A 496 -4.48 -6.39 15.90
C ALA A 496 -4.56 -7.89 16.21
N GLU A 497 -4.22 -8.70 15.21
CA GLU A 497 -4.00 -10.13 15.42
C GLU A 497 -2.64 -10.33 16.10
N THR A 498 -2.63 -11.05 17.22
CA THR A 498 -1.41 -11.29 18.01
C THR A 498 -1.01 -12.75 17.94
N PRO A 499 0.28 -13.04 17.60
CA PRO A 499 0.77 -14.40 17.57
C PRO A 499 0.58 -15.09 18.93
N ILE A 500 0.18 -16.36 18.89
CA ILE A 500 0.06 -17.23 20.07
C ILE A 500 1.02 -18.41 19.93
N ALA A 501 1.39 -19.01 21.08
CA ALA A 501 2.28 -20.16 21.07
C ALA A 501 1.65 -21.35 20.31
N ILE A 502 2.43 -22.02 19.47
CA ILE A 502 1.98 -23.21 18.71
C ILE A 502 1.51 -24.33 19.67
N SER A 503 2.09 -24.39 20.87
CA SER A 503 1.69 -25.34 21.93
C SER A 503 0.24 -25.21 22.38
N THR A 504 -0.47 -24.14 22.05
CA THR A 504 -1.90 -24.00 22.32
C THR A 504 -2.76 -24.92 21.47
N GLY A 505 -2.21 -25.50 20.39
CA GLY A 505 -2.94 -26.35 19.43
C GLY A 505 -3.93 -25.58 18.54
N ASN A 506 -3.95 -24.25 18.61
CA ASN A 506 -4.82 -23.43 17.77
C ASN A 506 -4.35 -23.40 16.32
N GLN A 507 -5.19 -23.82 15.38
CA GLN A 507 -4.90 -23.88 13.94
C GLN A 507 -5.59 -22.77 13.13
N GLY A 508 -6.47 -21.99 13.74
CA GLY A 508 -7.31 -20.97 13.06
C GLY A 508 -6.73 -19.58 13.00
N GLY A 509 -5.40 -19.44 13.13
CA GLY A 509 -4.72 -18.15 13.09
C GLY A 509 -4.68 -17.43 14.44
N SER A 510 -4.11 -16.24 14.43
CA SER A 510 -3.94 -15.38 15.62
C SER A 510 -5.28 -14.75 16.03
N PRO A 511 -5.63 -14.75 17.32
CA PRO A 511 -6.83 -14.06 17.80
C PRO A 511 -6.67 -12.54 17.74
N TRP A 512 -7.77 -11.85 17.51
CA TRP A 512 -7.84 -10.40 17.68
C TRP A 512 -7.73 -10.00 19.15
N LYS A 513 -6.92 -8.99 19.42
CA LYS A 513 -6.77 -8.38 20.74
C LYS A 513 -6.69 -6.86 20.61
N ASN A 514 -6.96 -6.17 21.70
CA ASN A 514 -6.55 -4.79 21.88
C ASN A 514 -5.07 -4.80 22.28
N ALA A 515 -4.18 -4.83 21.28
CA ALA A 515 -2.81 -5.34 21.43
C ALA A 515 -1.76 -4.29 21.78
N ALA A 516 -2.05 -3.00 21.57
CA ALA A 516 -1.03 -1.96 21.75
C ALA A 516 -1.63 -0.57 22.03
N SER A 517 -0.79 0.33 22.53
CA SER A 517 -1.03 1.77 22.48
C SER A 517 0.13 2.47 21.79
N LEU A 518 -0.17 3.41 20.90
CA LEU A 518 0.79 4.11 20.05
C LEU A 518 0.66 5.62 20.22
N ARG A 519 1.74 6.35 20.02
CA ARG A 519 1.77 7.81 19.94
C ARG A 519 2.43 8.25 18.63
N ASN A 520 1.79 9.19 17.95
CA ASN A 520 2.38 9.93 16.83
C ASN A 520 2.31 11.42 17.15
N LYS A 521 3.44 12.13 17.09
CA LYS A 521 3.51 13.57 17.32
C LYS A 521 4.43 14.23 16.31
N GLY A 522 4.24 15.52 16.05
CA GLY A 522 5.08 16.24 15.12
C GLY A 522 4.57 17.64 14.81
N PHE A 523 5.18 18.24 13.80
CA PHE A 523 4.82 19.55 13.29
C PHE A 523 4.40 19.43 11.82
N GLU A 524 3.42 20.25 11.45
CA GLU A 524 3.01 20.44 10.06
C GLU A 524 3.19 21.90 9.68
N PHE A 525 3.84 22.16 8.56
CA PHE A 525 4.06 23.48 8.00
C PHE A 525 3.52 23.52 6.58
N THR A 526 2.81 24.62 6.26
CA THR A 526 2.38 24.92 4.90
C THR A 526 2.81 26.34 4.56
N PHE A 527 3.57 26.49 3.48
CA PHE A 527 3.99 27.78 2.95
C PHE A 527 3.42 27.95 1.54
N GLY A 528 2.57 28.93 1.34
CA GLY A 528 2.01 29.25 0.05
C GLY A 528 2.50 30.62 -0.44
N TRP A 529 2.99 30.67 -1.67
CA TRP A 529 3.31 31.93 -2.35
C TRP A 529 2.53 32.04 -3.64
N LYS A 530 1.92 33.16 -3.92
CA LYS A 530 1.26 33.49 -5.20
C LYS A 530 1.54 34.93 -5.58
N ASP A 531 1.89 35.16 -6.86
CA ASP A 531 2.12 36.52 -7.36
C ASP A 531 1.85 36.60 -8.87
N GLN A 532 1.83 37.84 -9.39
CA GLN A 532 1.67 38.11 -10.81
C GLN A 532 2.60 39.27 -11.23
N ILE A 533 3.43 39.02 -12.27
CA ILE A 533 4.34 40.03 -12.81
C ILE A 533 4.11 40.12 -14.33
N SER A 534 3.69 41.27 -14.81
CA SER A 534 3.50 41.52 -16.26
C SER A 534 2.71 40.42 -16.99
N GLY A 535 1.65 39.90 -16.38
CA GLY A 535 0.79 38.86 -16.96
C GLY A 535 1.31 37.41 -16.77
N PHE A 536 2.51 37.22 -16.20
CA PHE A 536 2.99 35.92 -15.71
C PHE A 536 2.48 35.70 -14.29
N LYS A 537 1.55 34.73 -14.12
CA LYS A 537 1.06 34.33 -12.81
C LYS A 537 1.81 33.08 -12.36
N TYR A 538 2.21 33.05 -11.10
CA TYR A 538 2.87 31.88 -10.56
C TYR A 538 2.51 31.64 -9.10
N SER A 539 2.58 30.38 -8.69
CA SER A 539 2.38 29.97 -7.29
C SER A 539 3.28 28.82 -6.91
N ALA A 540 3.67 28.82 -5.65
CA ALA A 540 4.40 27.73 -5.01
C ALA A 540 3.68 27.35 -3.71
N LEU A 541 3.49 26.06 -3.47
CA LEU A 541 2.94 25.52 -2.23
C LEU A 541 3.91 24.45 -1.71
N LEU A 542 4.47 24.70 -0.54
CA LEU A 542 5.36 23.77 0.17
C LEU A 542 4.65 23.26 1.42
N ASN A 543 4.53 21.95 1.55
CA ASN A 543 4.08 21.30 2.78
C ASN A 543 5.24 20.47 3.35
N VAL A 544 5.45 20.58 4.66
CA VAL A 544 6.44 19.82 5.42
C VAL A 544 5.77 19.26 6.66
N THR A 545 5.84 17.95 6.85
CA THR A 545 5.32 17.26 8.03
C THR A 545 6.45 16.49 8.68
N THR A 546 6.66 16.69 9.98
CA THR A 546 7.55 15.86 10.79
C THR A 546 6.74 14.83 11.55
N MET A 547 7.31 13.67 11.85
CA MET A 547 6.65 12.59 12.57
C MET A 547 7.62 11.88 13.50
N ASP A 548 7.20 11.70 14.75
CA ASP A 548 7.82 10.84 15.73
C ASP A 548 6.78 9.80 16.17
N ASN A 549 7.11 8.52 15.96
CA ASN A 549 6.26 7.36 16.26
C ASN A 549 6.83 6.61 17.46
N GLU A 550 5.97 6.31 18.44
CA GLU A 550 6.37 5.62 19.69
C GLU A 550 5.30 4.61 20.11
N VAL A 551 5.71 3.39 20.41
CA VAL A 551 4.89 2.38 21.06
C VAL A 551 4.88 2.68 22.57
N LEU A 552 3.69 2.92 23.15
CA LEU A 552 3.55 3.25 24.59
C LEU A 552 3.41 2.00 25.47
N SER A 553 2.69 0.99 24.96
CA SER A 553 2.49 -0.28 25.64
C SER A 553 2.13 -1.37 24.63
N LEU A 554 2.39 -2.63 25.00
CA LEU A 554 1.87 -3.83 24.36
C LEU A 554 0.92 -4.52 25.32
N GLY A 555 -0.23 -5.02 24.80
CA GLY A 555 -1.32 -5.53 25.61
C GLY A 555 -2.17 -4.45 26.26
N ARG A 556 -3.39 -4.82 26.66
CA ARG A 556 -4.37 -3.88 27.25
C ARG A 556 -4.00 -3.49 28.70
N ASP A 557 -3.45 -4.43 29.44
CA ASP A 557 -3.07 -4.29 30.85
C ASP A 557 -1.55 -4.17 31.08
N GLY A 558 -0.75 -4.17 30.00
CA GLY A 558 0.71 -4.09 30.05
C GLY A 558 1.39 -5.38 30.53
N SER A 559 0.66 -6.46 30.76
CA SER A 559 1.18 -7.71 31.31
C SER A 559 1.61 -8.73 30.26
N GLU A 560 1.21 -8.56 28.99
CA GLU A 560 1.48 -9.49 27.91
C GLU A 560 2.69 -9.04 27.08
N ARG A 561 3.71 -9.83 26.98
CA ARG A 561 4.90 -9.67 26.15
C ARG A 561 5.54 -8.27 26.11
N ASN A 562 6.82 -8.22 26.36
CA ASN A 562 7.59 -6.99 26.24
C ASN A 562 7.88 -6.59 24.79
N PHE A 563 7.70 -7.50 23.80
CA PHE A 563 7.95 -7.23 22.39
C PHE A 563 7.14 -8.14 21.46
N ILE A 564 7.02 -7.74 20.20
CA ILE A 564 6.48 -8.53 19.09
C ILE A 564 7.52 -8.55 17.98
N ASP A 565 8.00 -9.75 17.62
CA ASP A 565 8.88 -9.98 16.46
C ASP A 565 8.05 -10.33 15.22
N SER A 566 8.41 -9.73 14.08
CA SER A 566 7.79 -10.01 12.78
C SER A 566 8.81 -9.79 11.66
N GLY A 567 9.29 -10.87 11.04
CA GLY A 567 10.32 -10.80 10.01
C GLY A 567 11.59 -10.12 10.51
N GLN A 568 12.00 -9.05 9.86
CA GLN A 568 13.18 -8.25 10.17
C GLN A 568 12.94 -7.15 11.21
N ALA A 569 11.75 -7.10 11.80
CA ALA A 569 11.33 -6.01 12.69
C ALA A 569 10.94 -6.51 14.08
N ARG A 570 11.14 -5.64 15.08
CA ARG A 570 10.67 -5.79 16.46
C ARG A 570 9.87 -4.57 16.88
N THR A 571 8.76 -4.79 17.53
CA THR A 571 7.95 -3.75 18.18
C THR A 571 8.07 -3.88 19.67
N GLU A 572 8.49 -2.82 20.36
CA GLU A 572 8.72 -2.79 21.81
C GLU A 572 8.33 -1.42 22.40
N PRO A 573 7.78 -1.36 23.64
CA PRO A 573 7.47 -0.09 24.30
C PRO A 573 8.70 0.83 24.44
N GLY A 574 8.48 2.14 24.19
CA GLY A 574 9.52 3.16 24.17
C GLY A 574 10.25 3.30 22.83
N ARG A 575 9.91 2.48 21.82
CA ARG A 575 10.52 2.49 20.49
C ARG A 575 9.48 2.74 19.39
N SER A 576 9.97 2.91 18.17
CA SER A 576 9.12 3.02 16.99
C SER A 576 8.45 1.68 16.65
N LEU A 577 7.21 1.74 16.14
CA LEU A 577 6.51 0.56 15.63
C LEU A 577 7.32 -0.11 14.52
N ALA A 578 7.47 -1.44 14.57
CA ALA A 578 8.19 -2.23 13.56
C ALA A 578 9.61 -1.72 13.29
N GLU A 579 10.36 -1.35 14.31
CA GLU A 579 11.77 -0.95 14.18
C GLU A 579 12.60 -2.16 13.73
N PHE A 580 13.50 -1.97 12.77
CA PHE A 580 14.36 -3.04 12.29
C PHE A 580 15.24 -3.58 13.40
N TYR A 581 15.20 -4.91 13.58
CA TYR A 581 15.92 -5.65 14.61
C TYR A 581 16.74 -6.75 13.94
N LEU A 582 18.03 -6.46 13.71
CA LEU A 582 18.90 -7.21 12.79
C LEU A 582 20.24 -7.50 13.45
N ARG A 583 20.95 -8.52 12.94
CA ARG A 583 22.34 -8.74 13.29
C ARG A 583 23.20 -7.58 12.85
N LYS A 584 24.11 -7.14 13.74
CA LYS A 584 25.08 -6.09 13.42
C LYS A 584 26.28 -6.68 12.73
N THR A 585 26.84 -5.92 11.75
CA THR A 585 28.04 -6.32 11.01
C THR A 585 29.14 -5.26 11.12
N ASP A 586 30.41 -5.71 11.10
CA ASP A 586 31.60 -4.88 11.08
C ASP A 586 32.45 -5.20 9.81
N GLY A 587 31.82 -5.12 8.63
CA GLY A 587 32.44 -5.42 7.36
C GLY A 587 32.67 -6.92 7.11
N ILE A 588 33.84 -7.26 6.53
CA ILE A 588 34.26 -8.64 6.22
C ILE A 588 35.65 -8.89 6.77
N PHE A 589 36.03 -10.14 7.04
CA PHE A 589 37.36 -10.51 7.45
C PHE A 589 38.37 -10.35 6.31
N ARG A 590 39.40 -9.51 6.52
CA ARG A 590 40.43 -9.21 5.50
C ARG A 590 41.76 -9.84 5.79
N THR A 591 42.08 -10.12 7.06
CA THR A 591 43.34 -10.71 7.49
C THR A 591 43.12 -11.91 8.40
N GLN A 592 44.08 -12.82 8.45
CA GLN A 592 44.03 -13.93 9.38
C GLN A 592 44.07 -13.46 10.84
N GLU A 593 44.77 -12.36 11.12
CA GLU A 593 44.83 -11.75 12.47
C GLU A 593 43.44 -11.33 12.96
N GLU A 594 42.59 -10.77 12.06
CA GLU A 594 41.19 -10.44 12.41
C GLU A 594 40.39 -11.69 12.80
N ILE A 595 40.59 -12.80 12.09
CA ILE A 595 39.93 -14.09 12.39
C ILE A 595 40.44 -14.66 13.71
N ASP A 596 41.77 -14.62 13.93
CA ASP A 596 42.37 -15.15 15.16
C ASP A 596 41.92 -14.37 16.38
N ASN A 597 41.74 -13.04 16.24
CA ASN A 597 41.25 -12.15 17.29
C ASN A 597 39.69 -12.13 17.40
N TYR A 598 38.98 -12.89 16.55
CA TYR A 598 37.53 -12.96 16.62
C TYR A 598 37.11 -14.03 17.64
N VAL A 599 37.16 -13.59 18.92
CA VAL A 599 36.96 -14.40 20.11
C VAL A 599 36.10 -13.65 21.14
N THR A 600 35.47 -14.39 22.05
CA THR A 600 34.69 -13.84 23.16
C THR A 600 35.57 -13.02 24.12
N LYS A 601 34.97 -12.06 24.80
CA LYS A 601 35.60 -11.19 25.81
C LYS A 601 35.44 -11.74 27.25
N GLY A 602 34.61 -12.79 27.41
CA GLY A 602 34.28 -13.41 28.72
C GLY A 602 33.18 -12.67 29.48
N ASN A 603 32.37 -11.85 28.79
CA ASN A 603 31.27 -11.10 29.39
C ASN A 603 29.94 -11.86 29.34
N HIS A 604 29.93 -13.09 28.80
CA HIS A 604 28.71 -13.89 28.71
C HIS A 604 28.05 -14.10 30.06
N VAL A 605 26.75 -13.78 30.13
CA VAL A 605 25.91 -14.02 31.33
C VAL A 605 25.04 -15.26 31.00
N PRO A 606 25.41 -16.44 31.52
CA PRO A 606 24.71 -17.67 31.21
C PRO A 606 23.27 -17.69 31.74
N GLY A 607 22.36 -18.29 31.00
CA GLY A 607 21.01 -18.63 31.44
C GLY A 607 20.99 -19.77 32.47
N PRO A 608 19.82 -20.19 32.99
CA PRO A 608 19.68 -21.16 34.05
C PRO A 608 20.31 -22.56 33.78
N ASN A 609 20.53 -22.92 32.54
CA ASN A 609 21.09 -24.22 32.10
C ASN A 609 22.24 -24.02 31.10
N GLU A 610 22.91 -22.90 31.12
CA GLU A 610 24.01 -22.57 30.20
C GLU A 610 25.31 -22.45 30.98
N ASP A 611 26.42 -22.89 30.38
CA ASP A 611 27.75 -22.75 30.94
C ASP A 611 28.33 -21.35 30.64
N LYS A 612 29.15 -20.83 31.51
CA LYS A 612 29.87 -19.59 31.25
C LYS A 612 30.92 -19.79 30.17
N VAL A 613 30.87 -18.94 29.13
CA VAL A 613 31.85 -18.94 28.03
C VAL A 613 33.10 -18.15 28.45
N PRO A 614 34.30 -18.76 28.45
CA PRO A 614 35.55 -18.09 28.80
C PRO A 614 35.95 -17.03 27.76
N ALA A 615 36.69 -16.01 28.17
CA ALA A 615 37.36 -15.09 27.26
C ALA A 615 38.35 -15.87 26.34
N GLY A 616 38.43 -15.47 25.11
CA GLY A 616 39.29 -16.13 24.10
C GLY A 616 38.65 -17.35 23.39
N THR A 617 37.38 -17.66 23.68
CA THR A 617 36.64 -18.69 22.97
C THR A 617 36.37 -18.23 21.53
N PRO A 618 36.71 -19.03 20.50
CA PRO A 618 36.43 -18.69 19.11
C PRO A 618 34.94 -18.45 18.83
N ILE A 619 34.60 -17.33 18.22
CA ILE A 619 33.23 -17.07 17.80
C ILE A 619 32.93 -17.81 16.50
N MET A 620 31.79 -18.52 16.47
CA MET A 620 31.37 -19.41 15.40
C MET A 620 30.12 -18.84 14.70
N ILE A 621 30.03 -19.03 13.38
CA ILE A 621 28.85 -18.70 12.59
C ILE A 621 28.28 -20.05 12.09
N GLU A 622 27.11 -20.43 12.58
CA GLU A 622 26.51 -21.75 12.34
C GLU A 622 27.47 -22.93 12.63
N GLY A 623 28.16 -22.84 13.76
CA GLY A 623 29.09 -23.87 14.18
C GLY A 623 30.40 -23.97 13.38
N LYS A 624 30.67 -23.01 12.49
CA LYS A 624 31.90 -22.94 11.69
C LYS A 624 32.70 -21.66 12.01
N ARG A 625 34.03 -21.81 12.05
CA ARG A 625 34.92 -20.65 12.12
C ARG A 625 34.83 -19.85 10.81
N PRO A 626 34.76 -18.50 10.86
CA PRO A 626 34.79 -17.68 9.66
C PRO A 626 36.13 -17.80 8.91
N GLN A 627 36.10 -17.49 7.63
CA GLN A 627 37.26 -17.46 6.73
C GLN A 627 37.45 -16.05 6.13
N LEU A 628 38.57 -15.82 5.44
CA LEU A 628 38.84 -14.56 4.75
C LEU A 628 37.71 -14.29 3.73
N GLY A 629 37.20 -13.07 3.78
CA GLY A 629 36.06 -12.62 2.95
C GLY A 629 34.68 -12.95 3.50
N ASP A 630 34.56 -13.70 4.63
CA ASP A 630 33.27 -13.86 5.30
C ASP A 630 32.81 -12.58 6.01
N VAL A 631 31.50 -12.45 6.18
CA VAL A 631 30.90 -11.35 6.93
C VAL A 631 31.27 -11.42 8.40
N LYS A 632 31.73 -10.31 8.95
CA LYS A 632 32.09 -10.17 10.36
C LYS A 632 30.86 -9.69 11.15
N TYR A 633 30.13 -10.63 11.74
CA TYR A 633 29.00 -10.33 12.64
C TYR A 633 29.50 -9.96 14.03
N LEU A 634 28.72 -9.22 14.79
CA LEU A 634 29.01 -8.90 16.19
C LEU A 634 28.28 -9.90 17.08
N ASP A 635 29.06 -10.57 17.95
CA ASP A 635 28.54 -11.39 19.03
C ASP A 635 28.19 -10.45 20.20
N LEU A 636 26.89 -10.15 20.35
CA LEU A 636 26.40 -9.13 21.26
C LEU A 636 26.23 -9.65 22.70
N ASN A 637 25.94 -10.94 22.86
CA ASN A 637 25.80 -11.58 24.17
C ASN A 637 27.07 -12.27 24.64
N ASP A 638 28.15 -12.29 23.81
CA ASP A 638 29.48 -12.82 24.10
C ASP A 638 29.43 -14.34 24.40
N ASP A 639 28.50 -15.10 23.78
CA ASP A 639 28.35 -16.56 23.97
C ASP A 639 29.18 -17.40 23.00
N GLY A 640 29.89 -16.77 22.05
CA GLY A 640 30.73 -17.42 21.06
C GLY A 640 29.95 -18.00 19.86
N GLN A 641 28.65 -17.69 19.71
CA GLN A 641 27.83 -18.18 18.60
C GLN A 641 27.05 -17.00 18.03
N ILE A 642 27.04 -16.87 16.71
CA ILE A 642 26.17 -15.89 16.04
C ILE A 642 24.79 -16.49 15.82
N THR A 643 23.81 -16.02 16.63
CA THR A 643 22.44 -16.53 16.67
C THR A 643 21.41 -15.42 16.48
N ASP A 644 20.12 -15.69 16.75
CA ASP A 644 19.06 -14.68 16.74
C ASP A 644 19.11 -13.74 17.95
N ILE A 645 19.90 -14.07 18.99
CA ILE A 645 20.11 -13.21 20.16
C ILE A 645 21.05 -12.05 19.82
N ASP A 646 21.91 -12.20 18.80
CA ASP A 646 22.87 -11.17 18.33
C ASP A 646 22.24 -10.13 17.41
N ARG A 647 20.99 -9.79 17.66
CA ARG A 647 20.29 -8.73 16.95
C ARG A 647 20.22 -7.47 17.79
N ASP A 648 20.20 -6.33 17.13
CA ASP A 648 20.02 -5.02 17.75
C ASP A 648 19.18 -4.09 16.85
N TYR A 649 18.70 -3.01 17.40
CA TYR A 649 17.90 -2.03 16.68
C TYR A 649 18.76 -1.27 15.66
N CYS A 650 18.26 -1.21 14.43
CA CYS A 650 18.98 -0.67 13.27
C CYS A 650 18.28 0.54 12.63
N GLY A 651 17.16 0.97 13.19
CA GLY A 651 16.40 2.14 12.73
C GLY A 651 14.99 1.80 12.29
N SER A 652 14.22 2.85 11.98
CA SER A 652 12.78 2.79 11.77
C SER A 652 12.41 2.79 10.27
N PRO A 653 11.38 2.04 9.85
CA PRO A 653 10.79 2.15 8.51
C PRO A 653 9.98 3.42 8.31
N TRP A 654 9.66 4.15 9.37
CA TRP A 654 8.81 5.33 9.30
C TRP A 654 9.63 6.58 8.99
N ALA A 655 9.15 7.37 8.02
CA ALA A 655 9.79 8.64 7.67
C ALA A 655 9.70 9.62 8.85
N LYS A 656 10.82 10.26 9.19
CA LYS A 656 10.85 11.36 10.18
C LYS A 656 10.32 12.67 9.61
N MET A 657 10.37 12.84 8.30
CA MET A 657 9.88 14.01 7.60
C MET A 657 9.29 13.62 6.24
N GLN A 658 8.15 14.23 5.92
CA GLN A 658 7.53 14.19 4.59
C GLN A 658 7.46 15.60 4.02
N MET A 659 7.68 15.74 2.71
CA MET A 659 7.65 17.03 2.03
C MET A 659 6.93 16.92 0.70
N SER A 660 6.09 17.93 0.38
CA SER A 660 5.55 18.10 -0.97
C SER A 660 5.70 19.54 -1.45
N LEU A 661 6.06 19.73 -2.72
CA LEU A 661 6.20 21.02 -3.37
C LEU A 661 5.37 21.01 -4.64
N VAL A 662 4.45 21.96 -4.74
CA VAL A 662 3.63 22.16 -5.95
C VAL A 662 3.97 23.54 -6.52
N LEU A 663 4.34 23.58 -7.80
CA LEU A 663 4.62 24.81 -8.55
C LEU A 663 3.62 24.90 -9.69
N ASN A 664 2.99 26.07 -9.84
CA ASN A 664 2.12 26.36 -10.99
C ASN A 664 2.50 27.70 -11.61
N ALA A 665 2.37 27.79 -12.93
CA ALA A 665 2.55 29.02 -13.68
C ALA A 665 1.57 29.14 -14.84
N GLU A 666 1.15 30.35 -15.14
CA GLU A 666 0.33 30.69 -16.31
C GLU A 666 0.95 31.89 -17.03
N TRP A 667 1.16 31.77 -18.33
CA TRP A 667 1.66 32.86 -19.14
C TRP A 667 1.02 32.86 -20.51
N LYS A 668 0.30 33.94 -20.85
CA LYS A 668 -0.48 34.00 -22.08
C LYS A 668 -1.47 32.83 -22.15
N ASN A 669 -1.21 31.87 -23.06
CA ASN A 669 -2.04 30.70 -23.29
C ASN A 669 -1.43 29.40 -22.73
N PHE A 670 -0.22 29.49 -22.20
CA PHE A 670 0.44 28.35 -21.58
C PHE A 670 0.03 28.21 -20.12
N ASP A 671 -0.17 26.98 -19.68
CA ASP A 671 -0.24 26.57 -18.28
C ASP A 671 0.85 25.56 -17.97
N PHE A 672 1.40 25.65 -16.78
CA PHE A 672 2.44 24.79 -16.26
C PHE A 672 2.10 24.36 -14.86
N SER A 673 2.30 23.07 -14.53
CA SER A 673 2.17 22.53 -13.18
C SER A 673 3.27 21.51 -12.94
N MET A 674 3.89 21.52 -11.75
CA MET A 674 4.87 20.53 -11.34
C MET A 674 4.68 20.20 -9.87
N MET A 675 4.69 18.92 -9.55
CA MET A 675 4.55 18.41 -8.19
C MET A 675 5.70 17.50 -7.83
N TRP A 676 6.30 17.77 -6.68
CA TRP A 676 7.28 16.92 -6.04
C TRP A 676 6.78 16.41 -4.71
N ASN A 677 7.15 15.19 -4.34
CA ASN A 677 6.97 14.68 -2.98
C ASN A 677 8.19 13.85 -2.57
N GLY A 678 8.38 13.72 -1.26
CA GLY A 678 9.45 12.91 -0.72
C GLY A 678 9.23 12.53 0.73
N GLN A 679 9.98 11.53 1.14
CA GLN A 679 10.07 11.04 2.51
C GLN A 679 11.55 10.99 2.91
N PHE A 680 11.84 11.28 4.17
CA PHE A 680 13.20 11.40 4.66
C PHE A 680 13.34 10.77 6.05
N GLY A 681 14.48 10.08 6.27
CA GLY A 681 14.85 9.53 7.56
C GLY A 681 14.31 8.13 7.86
N ASN A 682 13.63 7.48 6.90
CA ASN A 682 13.24 6.08 6.99
C ASN A 682 14.35 5.15 6.50
N LYS A 683 14.29 3.90 6.94
CA LYS A 683 15.10 2.79 6.47
C LYS A 683 14.26 1.81 5.65
N ILE A 684 14.90 1.08 4.73
CA ILE A 684 14.33 0.01 3.93
C ILE A 684 15.24 -1.20 4.03
N TYR A 685 14.67 -2.36 4.36
CA TYR A 685 15.36 -3.65 4.23
C TYR A 685 15.18 -4.15 2.79
N ASN A 686 16.28 -4.21 2.03
CA ASN A 686 16.28 -4.51 0.59
C ASN A 686 16.43 -6.01 0.35
N VAL A 687 15.31 -6.73 0.26
CA VAL A 687 15.29 -8.17 -0.05
C VAL A 687 15.74 -8.45 -1.49
N SER A 688 15.47 -7.52 -2.42
CA SER A 688 15.92 -7.67 -3.81
C SER A 688 17.45 -7.68 -3.90
N ARG A 689 18.14 -6.81 -3.12
CA ARG A 689 19.62 -6.83 -3.01
C ARG A 689 20.12 -8.06 -2.26
N TRP A 690 19.43 -8.49 -1.19
CA TRP A 690 19.76 -9.73 -0.47
C TRP A 690 19.70 -10.94 -1.41
N GLN A 691 18.59 -11.14 -2.11
CA GLN A 691 18.41 -12.24 -3.06
C GLN A 691 19.30 -12.10 -4.30
N GLY A 692 19.40 -10.91 -4.88
CA GLY A 692 20.18 -10.64 -6.11
C GLY A 692 21.69 -10.69 -5.91
N ARG A 693 22.19 -10.94 -4.67
CA ARG A 693 23.62 -11.15 -4.36
C ARG A 693 23.85 -12.41 -3.53
N LEU A 694 22.85 -13.27 -3.41
CA LEU A 694 22.87 -14.53 -2.68
C LEU A 694 23.32 -15.66 -3.60
N PHE A 695 24.62 -15.91 -3.72
CA PHE A 695 25.15 -17.01 -4.54
C PHE A 695 25.02 -18.39 -3.88
N ALA A 696 24.25 -18.52 -2.81
CA ALA A 696 23.99 -19.78 -2.14
C ALA A 696 22.98 -20.68 -2.89
N ASP A 697 22.20 -20.13 -3.82
CA ASP A 697 21.33 -20.86 -4.74
C ASP A 697 21.65 -20.51 -6.20
N ASN A 698 21.06 -21.23 -7.15
CA ASN A 698 21.15 -20.92 -8.57
C ASN A 698 19.98 -20.02 -8.98
N SER A 699 20.12 -18.74 -8.73
CA SER A 699 19.22 -17.67 -9.19
C SER A 699 20.00 -16.70 -10.08
N ASN A 700 19.32 -15.82 -10.83
CA ASN A 700 20.01 -14.72 -11.48
C ASN A 700 20.45 -13.68 -10.44
N TYR A 701 21.41 -12.84 -10.80
CA TYR A 701 22.02 -11.90 -9.88
C TYR A 701 22.07 -10.48 -10.46
N ILE A 702 21.96 -9.49 -9.55
CA ILE A 702 22.22 -8.09 -9.87
C ILE A 702 23.71 -7.94 -10.12
N ARG A 703 24.06 -7.30 -11.24
CA ARG A 703 25.45 -7.04 -11.64
C ARG A 703 26.21 -6.28 -10.56
N PHE A 704 27.45 -6.67 -10.31
CA PHE A 704 28.33 -5.91 -9.43
C PHE A 704 28.79 -4.62 -10.10
N GLU A 705 28.71 -3.51 -9.43
CA GLU A 705 29.35 -2.28 -9.85
C GLU A 705 30.88 -2.44 -9.75
N LYS A 706 31.61 -1.65 -10.54
CA LYS A 706 33.08 -1.66 -10.50
C LYS A 706 33.57 -1.32 -9.09
N GLY A 707 34.34 -2.24 -8.49
CA GLY A 707 34.85 -2.11 -7.14
C GLY A 707 33.99 -2.80 -6.08
N GLU A 708 32.79 -3.31 -6.44
CA GLU A 708 31.91 -4.10 -5.57
C GLU A 708 31.95 -5.61 -5.88
N GLU A 709 32.88 -6.09 -6.70
CA GLU A 709 33.01 -7.51 -7.00
C GLU A 709 33.26 -8.32 -5.70
N PRO A 710 32.87 -9.61 -5.66
CA PRO A 710 33.09 -10.46 -4.48
C PRO A 710 34.56 -10.50 -4.04
N TYR A 711 34.83 -10.73 -2.76
CA TYR A 711 36.17 -10.75 -2.17
C TYR A 711 37.18 -11.61 -2.95
N GLN A 712 36.75 -12.77 -3.53
CA GLN A 712 37.62 -13.62 -4.33
C GLN A 712 38.15 -12.94 -5.61
N VAL A 713 37.41 -11.96 -6.13
CA VAL A 713 37.78 -11.21 -7.34
C VAL A 713 38.47 -9.89 -6.98
N ASN A 714 37.97 -9.23 -5.95
CA ASN A 714 38.48 -7.96 -5.47
C ASN A 714 38.59 -7.94 -3.93
N PRO A 715 39.75 -8.28 -3.36
CA PRO A 715 39.95 -8.31 -1.91
C PRO A 715 39.74 -6.98 -1.19
N ASN A 716 39.70 -5.86 -1.92
CA ASN A 716 39.44 -4.53 -1.38
C ASN A 716 37.94 -4.19 -1.32
N SER A 717 37.09 -4.99 -1.94
CA SER A 717 35.64 -4.83 -1.90
C SER A 717 35.06 -5.08 -0.49
N ASN A 718 33.86 -4.54 -0.22
CA ASN A 718 33.08 -4.88 0.96
C ASN A 718 32.03 -6.00 0.69
N THR A 719 32.01 -6.52 -0.53
CA THR A 719 31.18 -7.68 -0.88
C THR A 719 31.86 -8.94 -0.37
N PRO A 720 31.17 -9.75 0.45
CA PRO A 720 31.77 -10.97 0.98
C PRO A 720 32.08 -11.98 -0.11
N ARG A 721 32.81 -13.02 0.25
CA ARG A 721 33.01 -14.17 -0.61
C ARG A 721 31.68 -14.84 -0.91
N ILE A 722 31.52 -15.30 -2.14
CA ILE A 722 30.33 -16.01 -2.64
C ILE A 722 30.57 -17.50 -2.60
N ILE A 723 29.57 -18.27 -2.11
CA ILE A 723 29.70 -19.72 -1.91
C ILE A 723 28.35 -20.37 -2.21
N TYR A 724 28.34 -21.33 -3.11
CA TYR A 724 27.13 -22.13 -3.38
C TYR A 724 26.77 -23.02 -2.18
N GLY A 725 25.49 -23.04 -1.78
CA GLY A 725 24.98 -23.84 -0.68
C GLY A 725 25.34 -23.34 0.72
N ASP A 726 25.93 -22.15 0.86
CA ASP A 726 26.28 -21.54 2.15
C ASP A 726 25.57 -20.20 2.38
N PHE A 727 24.72 -20.15 3.39
CA PHE A 727 23.92 -18.97 3.75
C PHE A 727 24.56 -18.10 4.86
N ARG A 728 25.76 -18.45 5.37
CA ARG A 728 26.39 -17.73 6.48
C ARG A 728 26.61 -16.25 6.19
N ASN A 729 26.98 -15.89 4.94
CA ASN A 729 27.23 -14.51 4.50
C ASN A 729 25.96 -13.74 4.13
N SER A 730 24.79 -14.40 4.13
CA SER A 730 23.50 -13.84 3.70
C SER A 730 22.44 -13.85 4.80
N ARG A 731 22.83 -13.95 6.08
CA ARG A 731 21.90 -13.84 7.19
C ARG A 731 21.28 -12.44 7.25
N ASP A 732 20.06 -12.36 7.78
CA ASP A 732 19.39 -11.09 8.05
C ASP A 732 20.28 -10.18 8.90
N ALA A 733 20.76 -9.09 8.30
CA ALA A 733 21.73 -8.21 8.92
C ALA A 733 21.56 -6.75 8.41
N ASP A 734 22.16 -5.83 9.14
CA ASP A 734 22.12 -4.38 8.87
C ASP A 734 22.78 -3.98 7.54
N ARG A 735 23.61 -4.85 6.94
CA ARG A 735 24.21 -4.64 5.62
C ARG A 735 23.21 -4.56 4.45
N PHE A 736 22.00 -5.09 4.64
CA PHE A 736 20.90 -5.01 3.66
C PHE A 736 19.91 -3.90 3.99
N LEU A 737 20.17 -3.14 5.06
CA LEU A 737 19.36 -2.01 5.48
C LEU A 737 19.86 -0.72 4.86
N GLU A 738 19.06 -0.12 3.99
CA GLU A 738 19.42 1.06 3.22
C GLU A 738 18.68 2.32 3.69
N ASN A 739 19.16 3.48 3.24
CA ASN A 739 18.46 4.74 3.43
C ASN A 739 17.28 4.81 2.44
N GLY A 740 16.07 4.82 2.96
CA GLY A 740 14.84 4.90 2.18
C GLY A 740 14.42 6.31 1.78
N SER A 741 15.22 7.33 2.09
CA SER A 741 14.88 8.71 1.75
C SER A 741 14.85 8.94 0.25
N TYR A 742 13.83 9.67 -0.21
CA TYR A 742 13.72 10.05 -1.62
C TYR A 742 13.01 11.39 -1.79
N PHE A 743 13.23 12.02 -2.95
CA PHE A 743 12.49 13.16 -3.46
C PHE A 743 12.17 12.95 -4.93
N ARG A 744 10.87 12.88 -5.26
CA ARG A 744 10.35 12.46 -6.57
C ARG A 744 9.52 13.56 -7.22
N MET A 745 9.78 13.80 -8.50
CA MET A 745 8.89 14.55 -9.36
C MET A 745 7.69 13.66 -9.72
N LYS A 746 6.57 13.81 -8.97
CA LYS A 746 5.35 13.01 -9.18
C LYS A 746 4.71 13.34 -10.51
N ASN A 747 4.71 14.63 -10.87
CA ASN A 747 4.08 15.05 -12.12
C ASN A 747 4.69 16.38 -12.59
N ILE A 748 4.81 16.53 -13.90
CA ILE A 748 5.11 17.76 -14.60
C ILE A 748 4.17 17.86 -15.80
N SER A 749 3.42 18.95 -15.92
CA SER A 749 2.46 19.17 -17.01
C SER A 749 2.67 20.52 -17.67
N ILE A 750 2.63 20.54 -18.99
CA ILE A 750 2.63 21.75 -19.81
C ILE A 750 1.44 21.69 -20.75
N GLY A 751 0.59 22.72 -20.72
CA GLY A 751 -0.58 22.85 -21.56
C GLY A 751 -0.60 24.14 -22.39
N TYR A 752 -1.23 24.10 -23.55
CA TYR A 752 -1.50 25.26 -24.37
C TYR A 752 -2.98 25.39 -24.67
N ASN A 753 -3.58 26.49 -24.31
CA ASN A 753 -4.99 26.82 -24.51
C ASN A 753 -5.17 27.67 -25.77
N PHE A 754 -5.75 27.09 -26.81
CA PHE A 754 -6.02 27.81 -28.06
C PHE A 754 -7.18 28.80 -27.86
N LYS A 755 -6.98 30.07 -28.26
CA LYS A 755 -7.95 31.16 -28.18
C LYS A 755 -8.16 31.83 -29.56
N GLN A 756 -8.32 31.03 -30.62
CA GLN A 756 -8.37 31.56 -31.98
C GLN A 756 -9.81 31.61 -32.51
N LYS A 757 -10.12 32.69 -33.28
CA LYS A 757 -11.45 32.92 -33.85
C LYS A 757 -11.97 31.75 -34.75
N TRP A 758 -11.08 31.00 -35.39
CA TRP A 758 -11.48 29.85 -36.18
C TRP A 758 -12.11 28.70 -35.36
N LEU A 759 -11.76 28.56 -34.09
CA LEU A 759 -12.39 27.60 -33.16
C LEU A 759 -13.87 27.92 -32.96
N THR A 760 -14.18 29.19 -32.76
CA THR A 760 -15.56 29.65 -32.59
C THR A 760 -16.43 29.39 -33.82
N ASN A 761 -15.85 29.46 -35.04
CA ASN A 761 -16.54 29.11 -36.29
C ASN A 761 -16.84 27.60 -36.41
N LEU A 762 -16.10 26.76 -35.66
CA LEU A 762 -16.33 25.31 -35.55
C LEU A 762 -17.23 24.93 -34.37
N GLY A 763 -17.78 25.92 -33.62
CA GLY A 763 -18.56 25.67 -32.42
C GLY A 763 -17.72 25.23 -31.20
N VAL A 764 -16.37 25.34 -31.26
CA VAL A 764 -15.47 24.95 -30.19
C VAL A 764 -15.23 26.16 -29.27
N GLU A 765 -15.69 26.07 -28.00
CA GLU A 765 -15.42 27.08 -26.97
C GLU A 765 -13.98 27.04 -26.47
N LYS A 766 -13.43 25.83 -26.29
CA LYS A 766 -12.09 25.60 -25.71
C LYS A 766 -11.42 24.40 -26.36
N LEU A 767 -10.16 24.60 -26.75
CA LEU A 767 -9.24 23.53 -27.12
C LEU A 767 -7.97 23.68 -26.30
N ARG A 768 -7.60 22.61 -25.56
CA ARG A 768 -6.32 22.52 -24.84
C ARG A 768 -5.58 21.28 -25.27
N LEU A 769 -4.32 21.47 -25.69
CA LEU A 769 -3.35 20.39 -25.85
C LEU A 769 -2.37 20.40 -24.68
N PHE A 770 -2.01 19.24 -24.16
CA PHE A 770 -1.08 19.17 -23.06
C PHE A 770 -0.24 17.89 -23.08
N ALA A 771 0.93 18.00 -22.46
CA ALA A 771 1.79 16.84 -22.19
C ALA A 771 2.07 16.77 -20.68
N THR A 772 2.08 15.56 -20.12
CA THR A 772 2.34 15.33 -18.70
C THR A 772 3.32 14.18 -18.54
N GLY A 773 4.40 14.41 -17.78
CA GLY A 773 5.30 13.36 -17.33
C GLY A 773 5.02 12.98 -15.89
N SER A 774 5.02 11.68 -15.57
CA SER A 774 4.83 11.19 -14.21
C SER A 774 6.01 10.32 -13.76
N ASN A 775 6.45 10.52 -12.49
CA ASN A 775 7.55 9.79 -11.84
C ASN A 775 8.89 9.79 -12.64
N LEU A 776 9.12 10.79 -13.52
CA LEU A 776 10.28 10.79 -14.43
C LEU A 776 11.63 10.90 -13.69
N ILE A 777 11.65 11.62 -12.56
CA ILE A 777 12.87 11.83 -11.77
C ILE A 777 12.62 11.41 -10.33
N THR A 778 13.48 10.53 -9.82
CA THR A 778 13.54 10.16 -8.40
C THR A 778 14.97 10.34 -7.90
N ILE A 779 15.15 11.21 -6.92
CA ILE A 779 16.44 11.44 -6.25
C ILE A 779 16.45 10.59 -5.00
N THR A 780 17.30 9.57 -4.96
CA THR A 780 17.37 8.61 -3.83
C THR A 780 18.75 7.96 -3.79
N GLY A 781 19.15 7.50 -2.60
CA GLY A 781 20.30 6.62 -2.42
C GLY A 781 19.91 5.15 -2.24
N TYR A 782 18.62 4.79 -2.43
CA TYR A 782 18.14 3.42 -2.37
C TYR A 782 18.52 2.66 -3.64
N SER A 783 19.09 1.47 -3.50
CA SER A 783 19.58 0.65 -4.62
C SER A 783 18.54 -0.25 -5.27
N GLY A 784 17.33 -0.41 -4.67
CA GLY A 784 16.21 -1.15 -5.25
C GLY A 784 15.50 -0.35 -6.34
N LEU A 785 14.45 -0.92 -6.93
CA LEU A 785 13.74 -0.32 -8.07
C LEU A 785 12.98 0.96 -7.68
N ASP A 786 12.41 1.01 -6.49
CA ASP A 786 11.60 2.13 -6.03
C ASP A 786 11.58 2.25 -4.50
N PRO A 787 12.00 3.39 -3.91
CA PRO A 787 11.91 3.60 -2.47
C PRO A 787 10.48 3.85 -1.96
N ASP A 788 9.52 4.15 -2.84
CA ASP A 788 8.09 4.40 -2.56
C ASP A 788 7.25 3.18 -2.95
N PHE A 789 7.56 2.04 -2.36
CA PHE A 789 6.90 0.76 -2.61
C PHE A 789 5.80 0.47 -1.58
N LYS A 790 4.86 -0.40 -1.95
CA LYS A 790 3.93 -0.99 -1.00
C LYS A 790 4.64 -2.13 -0.25
N GLY A 791 4.96 -1.89 1.01
CA GLY A 791 5.57 -2.90 1.88
C GLY A 791 4.66 -4.10 2.19
N ALA A 792 5.13 -4.97 3.08
CA ALA A 792 4.38 -6.13 3.55
C ALA A 792 2.99 -5.74 4.10
N ASN A 793 2.01 -6.65 3.97
CA ASN A 793 0.62 -6.40 4.41
C ASN A 793 0.44 -6.37 5.95
N SER A 794 1.54 -6.37 6.71
CA SER A 794 1.53 -6.34 8.18
C SER A 794 2.15 -5.05 8.70
N VAL A 795 1.44 -4.37 9.60
CA VAL A 795 1.95 -3.20 10.33
C VAL A 795 3.16 -3.53 11.20
N TRP A 796 3.33 -4.81 11.59
CA TRP A 796 4.42 -5.31 12.41
C TRP A 796 5.73 -5.57 11.61
N ASN A 797 5.68 -5.57 10.26
CA ASN A 797 6.81 -5.78 9.37
C ASN A 797 6.79 -4.77 8.21
N SER A 798 6.80 -3.49 8.54
CA SER A 798 6.84 -2.40 7.56
C SER A 798 8.26 -2.16 7.05
N GLY A 799 8.40 -1.59 5.85
CA GLY A 799 9.69 -1.14 5.29
C GLY A 799 10.56 -2.24 4.68
N THR A 800 10.06 -3.47 4.53
CA THR A 800 10.74 -4.56 3.82
C THR A 800 10.31 -4.58 2.36
N ASP A 801 11.25 -4.34 1.43
CA ASP A 801 11.03 -4.45 -0.02
C ASP A 801 11.31 -5.87 -0.49
N SER A 802 10.24 -6.66 -0.64
CA SER A 802 10.27 -8.04 -1.16
C SER A 802 9.79 -8.05 -2.61
N PHE A 803 10.60 -7.53 -3.53
CA PHE A 803 10.28 -7.45 -4.97
C PHE A 803 8.97 -6.72 -5.25
N ALA A 804 8.74 -5.62 -4.53
CA ALA A 804 7.54 -4.84 -4.70
C ALA A 804 7.45 -4.25 -6.10
N TYR A 805 6.22 -4.24 -6.66
CA TYR A 805 5.96 -3.61 -7.96
C TYR A 805 6.30 -2.12 -7.88
N PRO A 806 7.24 -1.60 -8.69
CA PRO A 806 7.68 -0.22 -8.61
C PRO A 806 6.64 0.73 -9.22
N ASN A 807 6.68 1.99 -8.83
CA ASN A 807 5.94 3.02 -9.55
C ASN A 807 6.50 3.18 -10.96
N THR A 808 5.64 3.07 -11.95
CA THR A 808 5.98 3.23 -13.36
C THR A 808 6.29 4.69 -13.68
N ARG A 809 7.12 4.89 -14.71
CA ARG A 809 7.36 6.20 -15.34
C ARG A 809 6.45 6.33 -16.54
N SER A 810 5.92 7.53 -16.80
CA SER A 810 5.05 7.72 -17.95
C SER A 810 5.15 9.10 -18.57
N VAL A 811 4.80 9.16 -19.86
CA VAL A 811 4.56 10.39 -20.62
C VAL A 811 3.20 10.31 -21.29
N MET A 812 2.34 11.26 -20.99
CA MET A 812 0.98 11.37 -21.48
C MET A 812 0.83 12.56 -22.42
N PHE A 813 0.13 12.38 -23.52
CA PHE A 813 -0.34 13.44 -24.40
C PHE A 813 -1.86 13.52 -24.31
N GLY A 814 -2.38 14.71 -24.10
CA GLY A 814 -3.81 14.92 -23.91
C GLY A 814 -4.39 16.06 -24.75
N LEU A 815 -5.65 15.90 -25.08
CA LEU A 815 -6.49 16.86 -25.79
C LEU A 815 -7.80 17.01 -25.04
N ASP A 816 -8.15 18.25 -24.66
CA ASP A 816 -9.45 18.60 -24.10
C ASP A 816 -10.19 19.55 -25.05
N LEU A 817 -11.41 19.18 -25.43
CA LEU A 817 -12.33 19.98 -26.26
C LEU A 817 -13.59 20.33 -25.47
N THR A 818 -14.08 21.55 -25.63
CA THR A 818 -15.38 21.96 -25.10
C THR A 818 -16.17 22.65 -26.23
N PHE A 819 -17.40 22.18 -26.45
CA PHE A 819 -18.35 22.73 -27.39
C PHE A 819 -19.49 23.43 -26.67
#